data_4f4203adefdcfd20d88ec6a435ae73b0
#
_entry.id   4f4203adefdcfd20d88ec6a435ae73b0
#
_cell.length_a   1.000
_cell.length_b   1.000
_cell.length_c   1.000
_cell.angle_alpha   90.00
_cell.angle_beta   90.00
_cell.angle_gamma   90.00
#
_symmetry.space_group_name_H-M   'P 1'
#
loop_
_entity.id
_entity.type
_entity.pdbx_description
1 polymer ?
#
loop_
_entity_poly.entity_id
_entity_poly.type
_entity_poly.pdbx_seq_one_letter_code
_entity_poly.pdbx_strand_id
1 'polypeptide(L)'
;MNLARLPLLLAITCLGSGTLLVGGRALLARIPAADPTTPSSTLALARALSLDPQRRREANLLLLTRQGPDPARSRRLLRGQGWGRDPLAALVLKRDALAAAALGDASGAQKLWRQLLRRFPQTPAAADGLYALGRDQPGLRKLLLQRFPAHPAALAAALEAGPSAPSRRDGALHLARHGLRWPGAGAKFRQACQSKTAPPSPLQRDQLALALAQLGDVEAGQACLNGQPPGPETKLALAKGLLSGNASQQALGQDLLLELARSRPHSPLAVEAVSLLSDQPGASSLQALTRLPAALQNTAPVQARRALDSPGSGAVLAVLQRWPNHPASWELQWQRARQALLAGQWSGAQVFLSAPIERHLPVGLVGRQRFWLGFSQWQQGQRNQARATWSNLLEHHPQGYYGWRAALRLGRGDLSLDPAASPTLSPAVWQPLGSGDRQLERLWRLDQSLEAWEHWRSQRPAPPRAPEELVLEGRLRRAVGDHWIGLGQLEQASLRLPTNQACGLGRVLASSLQTASFVAELEQAAAEAGLPATLLAAVAKQESRFSPGVSSSAGAVGLLQLMPETAAELAGGPLPPGALSDPGRNAQLGALYLSNLRRQWQGNPVLMVASYNAGPGAVAGWVNPQLQLQPELWIEAIPYPETRLYVKKVLGNLWSFQQRPTPRC
;
A
#
# COMPACT_ATOMS: atom_id res chain seq x y z
N MET A 1 -12.61 17.75 -40.95
CA MET A 1 -11.51 17.25 -41.78
C MET A 1 -10.32 16.94 -40.86
N ASN A 2 -9.97 15.67 -40.77
CA ASN A 2 -9.03 15.14 -39.76
C ASN A 2 -7.57 15.42 -40.18
N LEU A 3 -6.90 16.33 -39.49
CA LEU A 3 -5.48 16.70 -39.65
C LEU A 3 -4.48 15.51 -39.50
N ALA A 4 -4.95 14.33 -39.03
CA ALA A 4 -4.12 13.14 -38.84
C ALA A 4 -3.79 12.38 -40.17
N ARG A 5 -4.39 12.73 -41.31
CA ARG A 5 -4.13 12.06 -42.57
C ARG A 5 -3.12 12.78 -43.51
N LEU A 6 -2.77 14.02 -43.20
CA LEU A 6 -1.85 14.82 -44.02
C LEU A 6 -0.39 14.30 -44.05
N PRO A 7 0.21 13.81 -42.95
CA PRO A 7 1.60 13.34 -43.00
C PRO A 7 1.80 12.02 -43.71
N LEU A 8 0.75 11.19 -43.84
CA LEU A 8 0.87 9.89 -44.55
C LEU A 8 0.86 10.04 -46.08
N LEU A 9 0.10 11.01 -46.58
CA LEU A 9 0.04 11.31 -48.04
C LEU A 9 1.31 11.99 -48.52
N LEU A 10 1.96 12.83 -47.72
CA LEU A 10 3.24 13.47 -48.07
C LEU A 10 4.42 12.48 -48.09
N ALA A 11 4.34 11.38 -47.33
CA ALA A 11 5.38 10.33 -47.33
C ALA A 11 5.31 9.41 -48.53
N ILE A 12 4.16 9.31 -49.23
CA ILE A 12 3.94 8.38 -50.37
C ILE A 12 4.23 9.06 -51.72
N THR A 13 4.15 10.39 -51.81
CA THR A 13 4.30 11.12 -53.07
C THR A 13 5.70 11.58 -53.43
N CYS A 14 6.70 11.34 -52.56
CA CYS A 14 8.06 11.85 -52.80
C CYS A 14 9.13 10.75 -52.72
N LEU A 15 9.05 9.76 -53.57
CA LEU A 15 10.15 8.84 -53.89
C LEU A 15 11.07 9.49 -54.94
N GLY A 16 11.87 10.47 -54.57
CA GLY A 16 12.71 11.07 -55.61
C GLY A 16 13.76 12.14 -55.20
N SER A 17 13.98 12.46 -53.98
CA SER A 17 15.09 13.39 -53.67
C SER A 17 15.58 13.33 -52.19
N GLY A 18 16.89 13.49 -52.00
CA GLY A 18 17.57 13.43 -50.71
C GLY A 18 17.14 14.47 -49.67
N THR A 19 16.30 15.43 -50.01
CA THR A 19 15.71 16.45 -49.10
C THR A 19 14.68 15.88 -48.14
N LEU A 20 14.07 14.73 -48.45
CA LEU A 20 13.10 14.05 -47.60
C LEU A 20 13.72 13.29 -46.42
N LEU A 21 14.93 12.78 -46.59
CA LEU A 21 15.67 12.14 -45.47
C LEU A 21 16.07 13.15 -44.41
N VAL A 22 16.32 14.40 -44.77
CA VAL A 22 16.67 15.49 -43.85
C VAL A 22 15.40 16.02 -43.12
N GLY A 23 14.30 16.21 -43.86
CA GLY A 23 13.02 16.65 -43.27
C GLY A 23 12.41 15.61 -42.34
N GLY A 24 12.44 14.32 -42.70
CA GLY A 24 12.03 13.22 -41.79
C GLY A 24 12.89 13.09 -40.55
N ARG A 25 14.20 13.32 -40.67
CA ARG A 25 15.13 13.36 -39.51
C ARG A 25 14.85 14.52 -38.56
N ALA A 26 14.55 15.70 -39.06
CA ALA A 26 14.20 16.86 -38.24
C ALA A 26 12.86 16.68 -37.53
N LEU A 27 11.89 16.03 -38.16
CA LEU A 27 10.59 15.70 -37.57
C LEU A 27 10.74 14.64 -36.45
N LEU A 28 11.52 13.57 -36.70
CA LEU A 28 11.79 12.52 -35.71
C LEU A 28 12.64 13.00 -34.56
N ALA A 29 13.53 13.96 -34.76
CA ALA A 29 14.31 14.58 -33.67
C ALA A 29 13.43 15.41 -32.71
N ARG A 30 12.25 15.87 -33.18
CA ARG A 30 11.26 16.64 -32.40
C ARG A 30 10.24 15.76 -31.65
N ILE A 31 10.18 14.45 -31.93
CA ILE A 31 9.29 13.56 -31.17
C ILE A 31 9.87 13.42 -29.75
N PRO A 32 9.12 13.82 -28.72
CA PRO A 32 9.55 13.64 -27.33
C PRO A 32 9.92 12.19 -27.03
N ALA A 33 10.66 11.95 -25.97
CA ALA A 33 10.91 10.60 -25.49
C ALA A 33 9.58 9.91 -25.22
N ALA A 34 9.35 8.75 -25.87
CA ALA A 34 8.08 8.03 -25.78
C ALA A 34 7.81 7.56 -24.32
N ASP A 35 6.57 7.69 -23.88
CA ASP A 35 6.07 7.32 -22.55
C ASP A 35 4.71 6.59 -22.64
N PRO A 36 4.11 6.14 -21.52
CA PRO A 36 2.81 5.46 -21.55
C PRO A 36 1.65 6.31 -22.09
N THR A 37 1.79 7.63 -22.23
CA THR A 37 0.75 8.49 -22.80
C THR A 37 0.89 8.69 -24.31
N THR A 38 2.05 8.34 -24.89
CA THR A 38 2.34 8.52 -26.32
C THR A 38 1.40 7.68 -27.18
N PRO A 39 0.67 8.23 -28.17
CA PRO A 39 -0.26 7.48 -29.00
C PRO A 39 0.37 6.27 -29.71
N SER A 40 -0.38 5.17 -29.85
CA SER A 40 0.13 3.94 -30.51
C SER A 40 0.52 4.17 -31.95
N SER A 41 -0.14 5.08 -32.67
CA SER A 41 0.22 5.50 -34.02
C SER A 41 1.60 6.16 -34.07
N THR A 42 1.91 7.04 -33.11
CA THR A 42 3.21 7.69 -32.98
C THR A 42 4.31 6.65 -32.66
N LEU A 43 4.03 5.70 -31.79
CA LEU A 43 4.97 4.61 -31.48
C LEU A 43 5.23 3.72 -32.72
N ALA A 44 4.20 3.40 -33.50
CA ALA A 44 4.33 2.65 -34.73
C ALA A 44 5.17 3.40 -35.78
N LEU A 45 4.99 4.72 -35.90
CA LEU A 45 5.79 5.58 -36.74
C LEU A 45 7.24 5.66 -36.29
N ALA A 46 7.49 5.87 -35.00
CA ALA A 46 8.84 5.89 -34.42
C ALA A 46 9.57 4.56 -34.65
N ARG A 47 8.87 3.42 -34.53
CA ARG A 47 9.38 2.09 -34.87
C ARG A 47 9.79 1.97 -36.33
N ALA A 48 8.93 2.41 -37.26
CA ALA A 48 9.12 2.23 -38.69
C ALA A 48 10.22 3.13 -39.27
N LEU A 49 10.28 4.38 -38.83
CA LEU A 49 11.10 5.42 -39.42
C LEU A 49 12.38 5.76 -38.66
N SER A 50 12.48 5.40 -37.36
CA SER A 50 13.68 5.73 -36.62
C SER A 50 14.89 4.91 -37.06
N LEU A 51 15.99 5.59 -37.35
CA LEU A 51 17.31 4.99 -37.57
C LEU A 51 18.02 4.64 -36.26
N ASP A 52 17.60 5.24 -35.15
CA ASP A 52 18.15 4.97 -33.82
C ASP A 52 17.60 3.63 -33.29
N PRO A 53 18.45 2.62 -33.07
CA PRO A 53 18.04 1.35 -32.50
C PRO A 53 17.42 1.48 -31.09
N GLN A 54 17.83 2.46 -30.30
CA GLN A 54 17.29 2.69 -28.97
C GLN A 54 15.83 3.15 -29.05
N ARG A 55 15.54 4.15 -29.86
CA ARG A 55 14.14 4.62 -30.06
C ARG A 55 13.23 3.53 -30.60
N ARG A 56 13.72 2.69 -31.50
CA ARG A 56 12.93 1.52 -31.98
C ARG A 56 12.62 0.52 -30.87
N ARG A 57 13.60 0.23 -29.99
CA ARG A 57 13.38 -0.64 -28.81
C ARG A 57 12.35 -0.04 -27.87
N GLU A 58 12.49 1.23 -27.54
CA GLU A 58 11.56 1.94 -26.65
C GLU A 58 10.13 1.89 -27.20
N ALA A 59 9.94 2.21 -28.47
CA ALA A 59 8.63 2.13 -29.12
C ALA A 59 8.06 0.70 -29.12
N ASN A 60 8.88 -0.32 -29.38
CA ASN A 60 8.43 -1.71 -29.36
C ASN A 60 8.06 -2.19 -27.95
N LEU A 61 8.84 -1.84 -26.94
CA LEU A 61 8.54 -2.19 -25.55
C LEU A 61 7.21 -1.60 -25.11
N LEU A 62 6.95 -0.32 -25.40
CA LEU A 62 5.68 0.34 -25.08
C LEU A 62 4.49 -0.24 -25.88
N LEU A 63 4.68 -0.59 -27.16
CA LEU A 63 3.62 -1.25 -27.94
C LEU A 63 3.26 -2.62 -27.37
N LEU A 64 4.24 -3.36 -26.86
CA LEU A 64 4.00 -4.68 -26.27
C LEU A 64 3.26 -4.62 -24.94
N THR A 65 3.56 -3.63 -24.09
CA THR A 65 2.86 -3.48 -22.82
C THR A 65 1.40 -3.12 -22.99
N ARG A 66 1.05 -2.35 -24.02
CA ARG A 66 -0.34 -1.89 -24.27
C ARG A 66 -1.27 -2.93 -24.87
N GLN A 67 -0.75 -3.90 -25.57
CA GLN A 67 -1.56 -4.78 -26.41
C GLN A 67 -1.78 -6.17 -25.81
N GLY A 68 -1.35 -6.34 -24.58
CA GLY A 68 -1.44 -7.62 -23.88
C GLY A 68 -0.46 -8.69 -24.42
N PRO A 69 -0.46 -9.89 -23.83
CA PRO A 69 0.48 -10.95 -24.14
C PRO A 69 0.11 -11.65 -25.48
N ASP A 70 0.74 -11.22 -26.56
CA ASP A 70 0.74 -11.94 -27.86
C ASP A 70 2.18 -12.39 -28.16
N PRO A 71 2.51 -13.69 -27.97
CA PRO A 71 3.85 -14.22 -28.20
C PRO A 71 4.33 -14.10 -29.64
N ALA A 72 3.48 -14.34 -30.63
CA ALA A 72 3.86 -14.25 -32.02
C ALA A 72 4.20 -12.81 -32.44
N ARG A 73 3.42 -11.85 -31.93
CA ARG A 73 3.67 -10.44 -32.16
C ARG A 73 4.93 -9.97 -31.41
N SER A 74 5.14 -10.43 -30.17
CA SER A 74 6.36 -10.14 -29.42
C SER A 74 7.60 -10.56 -30.19
N ARG A 75 7.65 -11.78 -30.73
CA ARG A 75 8.74 -12.26 -31.58
C ARG A 75 8.97 -11.37 -32.81
N ARG A 76 7.90 -10.97 -33.48
CA ARG A 76 8.00 -10.09 -34.70
C ARG A 76 8.53 -8.70 -34.32
N LEU A 77 8.10 -8.13 -33.24
CA LEU A 77 8.49 -6.77 -32.82
C LEU A 77 9.92 -6.70 -32.27
N LEU A 78 10.38 -7.76 -31.60
CA LEU A 78 11.68 -7.79 -30.92
C LEU A 78 12.81 -8.41 -31.73
N ARG A 79 12.48 -9.04 -32.87
CA ARG A 79 13.47 -9.70 -33.74
C ARG A 79 14.62 -8.77 -34.10
N GLY A 80 15.86 -9.21 -33.86
CA GLY A 80 17.07 -8.46 -34.16
C GLY A 80 17.36 -7.26 -33.29
N GLN A 81 16.60 -7.04 -32.17
CA GLN A 81 16.80 -5.90 -31.28
C GLN A 81 17.54 -6.22 -29.97
N GLY A 82 17.85 -7.50 -29.76
CA GLY A 82 18.61 -7.95 -28.58
C GLY A 82 20.12 -7.68 -28.66
N TRP A 83 20.63 -6.91 -29.63
CA TRP A 83 22.05 -6.62 -29.83
C TRP A 83 22.48 -5.28 -29.20
N GLY A 84 23.79 -5.07 -29.08
CA GLY A 84 24.37 -3.86 -28.51
C GLY A 84 24.56 -3.94 -26.97
N ARG A 85 25.09 -2.87 -26.38
CA ARG A 85 25.41 -2.76 -24.95
C ARG A 85 24.32 -2.06 -24.13
N ASP A 86 23.28 -1.57 -24.79
CA ASP A 86 22.15 -0.92 -24.11
C ASP A 86 21.47 -1.91 -23.14
N PRO A 87 21.27 -1.54 -21.85
CA PRO A 87 20.56 -2.36 -20.88
C PRO A 87 19.18 -2.86 -21.34
N LEU A 88 18.48 -2.11 -22.19
CA LEU A 88 17.21 -2.55 -22.78
C LEU A 88 17.36 -3.79 -23.69
N ALA A 89 18.55 -4.08 -24.20
CA ALA A 89 18.79 -5.31 -24.96
C ALA A 89 18.61 -6.58 -24.11
N ALA A 90 18.92 -6.50 -22.81
CA ALA A 90 18.64 -7.59 -21.85
C ALA A 90 17.15 -7.87 -21.74
N LEU A 91 16.35 -6.81 -21.65
CA LEU A 91 14.90 -6.90 -21.56
C LEU A 91 14.28 -7.45 -22.87
N VAL A 92 14.80 -7.04 -24.02
CA VAL A 92 14.41 -7.60 -25.33
C VAL A 92 14.67 -9.09 -25.39
N LEU A 93 15.86 -9.54 -24.98
CA LEU A 93 16.21 -10.97 -24.93
C LEU A 93 15.31 -11.76 -24.00
N LYS A 94 14.99 -11.22 -22.80
CA LYS A 94 14.03 -11.82 -21.86
C LYS A 94 12.66 -12.00 -22.52
N ARG A 95 12.09 -10.94 -23.07
CA ARG A 95 10.75 -10.98 -23.67
C ARG A 95 10.69 -11.88 -24.92
N ASP A 96 11.73 -11.89 -25.74
CA ASP A 96 11.82 -12.77 -26.89
C ASP A 96 11.93 -14.25 -26.47
N ALA A 97 12.69 -14.54 -25.41
CA ALA A 97 12.80 -15.89 -24.85
C ALA A 97 11.47 -16.39 -24.27
N LEU A 98 10.77 -15.55 -23.52
CA LEU A 98 9.43 -15.87 -22.99
C LEU A 98 8.43 -16.14 -24.11
N ALA A 99 8.45 -15.31 -25.15
CA ALA A 99 7.58 -15.47 -26.31
C ALA A 99 7.92 -16.74 -27.11
N ALA A 100 9.21 -17.08 -27.24
CA ALA A 100 9.65 -18.34 -27.86
C ALA A 100 9.12 -19.55 -27.10
N ALA A 101 9.26 -19.55 -25.78
CA ALA A 101 8.76 -20.63 -24.92
C ALA A 101 7.23 -20.78 -25.02
N ALA A 102 6.49 -19.67 -25.02
CA ALA A 102 5.02 -19.67 -25.15
C ALA A 102 4.53 -20.22 -26.52
N LEU A 103 5.36 -20.11 -27.57
CA LEU A 103 5.08 -20.66 -28.90
C LEU A 103 5.59 -22.11 -29.09
N GLY A 104 6.10 -22.75 -28.02
CA GLY A 104 6.65 -24.10 -28.09
C GLY A 104 8.09 -24.20 -28.64
N ASP A 105 8.74 -23.08 -28.99
CA ASP A 105 10.14 -23.04 -29.43
C ASP A 105 11.09 -23.10 -28.24
N ALA A 106 11.15 -24.27 -27.59
CA ALA A 106 12.00 -24.50 -26.42
C ALA A 106 13.50 -24.31 -26.74
N SER A 107 13.95 -24.74 -27.91
CA SER A 107 15.34 -24.59 -28.37
C SER A 107 15.73 -23.12 -28.55
N GLY A 108 14.88 -22.35 -29.23
CA GLY A 108 15.05 -20.91 -29.40
C GLY A 108 15.05 -20.16 -28.09
N ALA A 109 14.11 -20.48 -27.18
CA ALA A 109 14.06 -19.91 -25.85
C ALA A 109 15.36 -20.17 -25.07
N GLN A 110 15.87 -21.41 -25.05
CA GLN A 110 17.12 -21.73 -24.37
C GLN A 110 18.33 -20.96 -24.94
N LYS A 111 18.42 -20.81 -26.27
CA LYS A 111 19.48 -20.02 -26.90
C LYS A 111 19.44 -18.56 -26.45
N LEU A 112 18.26 -17.95 -26.43
CA LEU A 112 18.06 -16.57 -25.98
C LEU A 112 18.38 -16.39 -24.49
N TRP A 113 17.97 -17.32 -23.63
CA TRP A 113 18.33 -17.30 -22.21
C TRP A 113 19.84 -17.42 -22.00
N ARG A 114 20.53 -18.32 -22.67
CA ARG A 114 22.00 -18.44 -22.60
C ARG A 114 22.68 -17.16 -23.13
N GLN A 115 22.17 -16.56 -24.18
CA GLN A 115 22.68 -15.30 -24.70
C GLN A 115 22.50 -14.16 -23.70
N LEU A 116 21.35 -14.07 -23.03
CA LEU A 116 21.06 -13.09 -21.98
C LEU A 116 22.07 -13.25 -20.82
N LEU A 117 22.23 -14.45 -20.30
CA LEU A 117 23.12 -14.73 -19.17
C LEU A 117 24.59 -14.43 -19.48
N ARG A 118 25.04 -14.69 -20.71
CA ARG A 118 26.42 -14.38 -21.11
C ARG A 118 26.69 -12.89 -21.25
N ARG A 119 25.71 -12.13 -21.78
CA ARG A 119 25.92 -10.71 -22.12
C ARG A 119 25.51 -9.76 -21.01
N PHE A 120 24.50 -10.11 -20.23
CA PHE A 120 23.90 -9.25 -19.23
C PHE A 120 23.69 -9.96 -17.88
N PRO A 121 24.71 -10.63 -17.30
CA PRO A 121 24.54 -11.49 -16.13
C PRO A 121 24.13 -10.76 -14.86
N GLN A 122 24.29 -9.44 -14.80
CA GLN A 122 23.98 -8.62 -13.63
C GLN A 122 22.64 -7.87 -13.74
N THR A 123 21.97 -7.95 -14.88
CA THR A 123 20.67 -7.25 -15.05
C THR A 123 19.54 -8.05 -14.40
N PRO A 124 18.48 -7.40 -13.91
CA PRO A 124 17.31 -8.10 -13.37
C PRO A 124 16.73 -9.14 -14.31
N ALA A 125 16.72 -8.87 -15.61
CA ALA A 125 16.27 -9.83 -16.65
C ALA A 125 17.02 -11.18 -16.60
N ALA A 126 18.27 -11.21 -16.10
CA ALA A 126 19.04 -12.44 -15.96
C ALA A 126 18.43 -13.40 -14.91
N ALA A 127 17.70 -12.88 -13.92
CA ALA A 127 17.03 -13.72 -12.93
C ALA A 127 16.01 -14.67 -13.58
N ASP A 128 15.25 -14.18 -14.55
CA ASP A 128 14.29 -15.00 -15.30
C ASP A 128 15.00 -16.08 -16.13
N GLY A 129 16.15 -15.74 -16.73
CA GLY A 129 16.99 -16.69 -17.44
C GLY A 129 17.58 -17.79 -16.55
N LEU A 130 18.05 -17.41 -15.34
CA LEU A 130 18.53 -18.36 -14.33
C LEU A 130 17.40 -19.28 -13.83
N TYR A 131 16.19 -18.74 -13.67
CA TYR A 131 15.03 -19.53 -13.29
C TYR A 131 14.63 -20.55 -14.38
N ALA A 132 14.50 -20.06 -15.63
CA ALA A 132 14.09 -20.90 -16.75
C ALA A 132 15.07 -22.05 -17.03
N LEU A 133 16.39 -21.78 -16.99
CA LEU A 133 17.43 -22.79 -17.20
C LEU A 133 17.76 -23.58 -15.93
N GLY A 134 17.44 -23.04 -14.76
CA GLY A 134 17.75 -23.63 -13.47
C GLY A 134 16.81 -24.77 -13.04
N ARG A 135 15.72 -25.02 -13.78
CA ARG A 135 14.77 -26.09 -13.46
C ARG A 135 15.51 -27.44 -13.37
N ASP A 136 16.39 -27.73 -14.32
CA ASP A 136 17.15 -28.95 -14.44
C ASP A 136 18.63 -28.78 -14.05
N GLN A 137 19.04 -27.60 -13.61
CA GLN A 137 20.43 -27.25 -13.28
C GLN A 137 20.52 -26.62 -11.89
N PRO A 138 20.75 -27.41 -10.82
CA PRO A 138 20.81 -26.92 -9.43
C PRO A 138 21.80 -25.78 -9.19
N GLY A 139 22.91 -25.75 -9.92
CA GLY A 139 23.90 -24.67 -9.83
C GLY A 139 23.35 -23.30 -10.27
N LEU A 140 22.55 -23.26 -11.34
CA LEU A 140 21.91 -22.02 -11.80
C LEU A 140 20.81 -21.58 -10.82
N ARG A 141 20.08 -22.53 -10.23
CA ARG A 141 19.08 -22.23 -9.19
C ARG A 141 19.74 -21.63 -7.94
N LYS A 142 20.85 -22.19 -7.49
CA LYS A 142 21.64 -21.63 -6.38
C LYS A 142 22.14 -20.21 -6.71
N LEU A 143 22.66 -20.02 -7.91
CA LEU A 143 23.11 -18.70 -8.38
C LEU A 143 21.98 -17.67 -8.42
N LEU A 144 20.77 -18.07 -8.83
CA LEU A 144 19.57 -17.23 -8.80
C LEU A 144 19.27 -16.74 -7.38
N LEU A 145 19.18 -17.65 -6.42
CA LEU A 145 18.86 -17.32 -5.02
C LEU A 145 19.93 -16.43 -4.37
N GLN A 146 21.21 -16.60 -4.76
CA GLN A 146 22.31 -15.78 -4.23
C GLN A 146 22.38 -14.40 -4.84
N ARG A 147 22.23 -14.29 -6.17
CA ARG A 147 22.44 -13.04 -6.90
C ARG A 147 21.22 -12.14 -6.92
N PHE A 148 20.02 -12.72 -6.96
CA PHE A 148 18.75 -12.02 -7.08
C PHE A 148 17.74 -12.47 -6.00
N PRO A 149 18.11 -12.43 -4.71
CA PRO A 149 17.40 -13.18 -3.65
C PRO A 149 15.92 -12.80 -3.51
N ALA A 150 15.55 -11.55 -3.75
CA ALA A 150 14.18 -11.10 -3.61
C ALA A 150 13.47 -10.88 -4.98
N HIS A 151 14.10 -11.26 -6.10
CA HIS A 151 13.44 -11.22 -7.41
C HIS A 151 12.30 -12.26 -7.47
N PRO A 152 11.15 -11.96 -8.11
CA PRO A 152 10.03 -12.90 -8.22
C PRO A 152 10.42 -14.30 -8.68
N ALA A 153 11.34 -14.41 -9.62
CA ALA A 153 11.88 -15.70 -10.09
C ALA A 153 12.59 -16.49 -8.97
N ALA A 154 13.32 -15.79 -8.08
CA ALA A 154 13.99 -16.44 -6.93
C ALA A 154 12.98 -16.86 -5.87
N LEU A 155 11.96 -16.04 -5.62
CA LEU A 155 10.90 -16.37 -4.66
C LEU A 155 10.06 -17.55 -5.14
N ALA A 156 9.73 -17.61 -6.44
CA ALA A 156 9.08 -18.77 -7.06
C ALA A 156 9.97 -20.03 -6.92
N ALA A 157 11.25 -19.91 -7.23
CA ALA A 157 12.21 -21.02 -7.06
C ALA A 157 12.29 -21.49 -5.62
N ALA A 158 12.28 -20.60 -4.63
CA ALA A 158 12.28 -20.94 -3.21
C ALA A 158 10.97 -21.64 -2.77
N LEU A 159 9.84 -21.21 -3.30
CA LEU A 159 8.53 -21.84 -3.05
C LEU A 159 8.48 -23.27 -3.63
N GLU A 160 9.02 -23.47 -4.83
CA GLU A 160 9.12 -24.77 -5.51
C GLU A 160 10.22 -25.67 -4.97
N ALA A 161 10.94 -25.26 -3.91
CA ALA A 161 12.09 -25.99 -3.37
C ALA A 161 11.82 -27.50 -3.28
N GLY A 162 12.80 -28.28 -3.75
CA GLY A 162 12.71 -29.69 -4.11
C GLY A 162 12.15 -30.68 -3.08
N PRO A 163 12.04 -31.96 -3.39
CA PRO A 163 11.28 -32.93 -2.59
C PRO A 163 11.95 -33.22 -1.22
N SER A 164 13.24 -32.92 -1.05
CA SER A 164 13.94 -33.22 0.23
C SER A 164 13.51 -32.22 1.33
N ALA A 165 13.42 -32.69 2.56
CA ALA A 165 13.07 -31.86 3.72
C ALA A 165 14.06 -30.69 3.96
N PRO A 166 15.39 -30.87 3.81
CA PRO A 166 16.35 -29.76 3.86
C PRO A 166 16.07 -28.69 2.80
N SER A 167 15.82 -29.07 1.53
CA SER A 167 15.52 -28.11 0.47
C SER A 167 14.25 -27.31 0.76
N ARG A 168 13.20 -27.95 1.29
CA ARG A 168 11.95 -27.25 1.68
C ARG A 168 12.19 -26.26 2.81
N ARG A 169 12.97 -26.63 3.83
CA ARG A 169 13.36 -25.74 4.93
C ARG A 169 14.15 -24.54 4.42
N ASP A 170 15.14 -24.76 3.58
CA ASP A 170 15.99 -23.69 3.04
C ASP A 170 15.19 -22.74 2.14
N GLY A 171 14.22 -23.27 1.37
CA GLY A 171 13.26 -22.48 0.62
C GLY A 171 12.38 -21.61 1.52
N ALA A 172 11.87 -22.17 2.63
CA ALA A 172 11.08 -21.42 3.62
C ALA A 172 11.92 -20.31 4.26
N LEU A 173 13.16 -20.58 4.65
CA LEU A 173 14.08 -19.57 5.21
C LEU A 173 14.42 -18.46 4.20
N HIS A 174 14.56 -18.81 2.92
CA HIS A 174 14.74 -17.82 1.87
C HIS A 174 13.53 -16.90 1.74
N LEU A 175 12.32 -17.47 1.69
CA LEU A 175 11.07 -16.70 1.66
C LEU A 175 10.88 -15.84 2.91
N ALA A 176 11.22 -16.34 4.11
CA ALA A 176 11.15 -15.57 5.35
C ALA A 176 12.00 -14.28 5.31
N ARG A 177 13.15 -14.33 4.63
CA ARG A 177 14.07 -13.20 4.50
C ARG A 177 13.71 -12.22 3.36
N HIS A 178 13.23 -12.75 2.24
CA HIS A 178 13.18 -12.01 0.98
C HIS A 178 11.79 -11.91 0.35
N GLY A 179 10.84 -12.75 0.77
CA GLY A 179 9.51 -12.86 0.20
C GLY A 179 8.43 -13.19 1.22
N LEU A 180 8.45 -12.51 2.37
CA LEU A 180 7.55 -12.76 3.51
C LEU A 180 6.08 -12.93 3.10
N ARG A 181 5.59 -12.06 2.21
CA ARG A 181 4.20 -12.06 1.71
C ARG A 181 4.05 -12.70 0.33
N TRP A 182 5.03 -13.49 -0.11
CA TRP A 182 4.91 -14.24 -1.36
C TRP A 182 3.76 -15.25 -1.26
N PRO A 183 2.91 -15.39 -2.28
CA PRO A 183 1.80 -16.35 -2.25
C PRO A 183 2.26 -17.75 -1.84
N GLY A 184 1.64 -18.32 -0.82
CA GLY A 184 2.00 -19.63 -0.26
C GLY A 184 3.15 -19.65 0.77
N ALA A 185 3.83 -18.53 1.03
CA ALA A 185 4.97 -18.47 1.95
C ALA A 185 4.59 -18.90 3.38
N GLY A 186 3.46 -18.41 3.93
CA GLY A 186 3.01 -18.75 5.28
C GLY A 186 2.82 -20.27 5.48
N ALA A 187 2.24 -20.95 4.50
CA ALA A 187 2.12 -22.41 4.55
C ALA A 187 3.48 -23.11 4.58
N LYS A 188 4.46 -22.61 3.80
CA LYS A 188 5.82 -23.13 3.82
C LYS A 188 6.52 -22.91 5.16
N PHE A 189 6.28 -21.78 5.83
CA PHE A 189 6.85 -21.50 7.16
C PHE A 189 6.31 -22.51 8.19
N ARG A 190 4.97 -22.71 8.24
CA ARG A 190 4.36 -23.73 9.13
C ARG A 190 4.89 -25.12 8.86
N GLN A 191 4.95 -25.52 7.58
CA GLN A 191 5.51 -26.82 7.19
C GLN A 191 6.96 -27.01 7.63
N ALA A 192 7.80 -25.98 7.51
CA ALA A 192 9.19 -26.04 7.91
C ALA A 192 9.36 -26.17 9.44
N CYS A 193 8.52 -25.45 10.23
CA CYS A 193 8.50 -25.56 11.70
C CYS A 193 8.12 -26.96 12.18
N GLN A 194 7.21 -27.64 11.50
CA GLN A 194 6.69 -28.96 11.85
C GLN A 194 7.55 -30.13 11.34
N SER A 195 8.63 -29.87 10.60
CA SER A 195 9.46 -30.90 10.00
C SER A 195 10.20 -31.73 11.06
N LYS A 196 9.88 -33.02 11.12
CA LYS A 196 10.56 -34.01 12.00
C LYS A 196 11.82 -34.55 11.38
N THR A 197 11.90 -34.66 10.05
CA THR A 197 13.04 -35.27 9.32
C THR A 197 14.20 -34.30 9.09
N ALA A 198 13.93 -32.98 9.08
CA ALA A 198 14.96 -31.93 9.02
C ALA A 198 14.53 -30.76 9.90
N PRO A 199 14.58 -30.92 11.23
CA PRO A 199 14.12 -29.89 12.15
C PRO A 199 14.95 -28.60 11.99
N PRO A 200 14.34 -27.44 12.02
CA PRO A 200 15.10 -26.19 12.00
C PRO A 200 15.93 -26.02 13.28
N SER A 201 17.12 -25.45 13.14
CA SER A 201 17.95 -25.07 14.28
C SER A 201 17.30 -23.97 15.12
N PRO A 202 17.75 -23.68 16.37
CA PRO A 202 17.22 -22.59 17.21
C PRO A 202 17.10 -21.27 16.48
N LEU A 203 18.13 -20.82 15.79
CA LEU A 203 18.14 -19.58 15.01
C LEU A 203 17.16 -19.63 13.85
N GLN A 204 17.03 -20.77 13.16
CA GLN A 204 16.09 -20.93 12.07
C GLN A 204 14.64 -20.94 12.55
N ARG A 205 14.37 -21.51 13.74
CA ARG A 205 13.06 -21.45 14.40
C ARG A 205 12.67 -20.01 14.71
N ASP A 206 13.59 -19.24 15.27
CA ASP A 206 13.34 -17.82 15.56
C ASP A 206 13.04 -17.01 14.28
N GLN A 207 13.78 -17.24 13.18
CA GLN A 207 13.52 -16.60 11.89
C GLN A 207 12.13 -16.95 11.31
N LEU A 208 11.73 -18.20 11.40
CA LEU A 208 10.41 -18.66 10.94
C LEU A 208 9.29 -18.16 11.84
N ALA A 209 9.51 -18.13 13.16
CA ALA A 209 8.57 -17.57 14.14
C ALA A 209 8.35 -16.07 13.91
N LEU A 210 9.44 -15.33 13.66
CA LEU A 210 9.36 -13.91 13.28
C LEU A 210 8.51 -13.73 12.01
N ALA A 211 8.76 -14.54 10.99
CA ALA A 211 8.02 -14.46 9.73
C ALA A 211 6.52 -14.76 9.92
N LEU A 212 6.18 -15.78 10.70
CA LEU A 212 4.78 -16.11 11.03
C LEU A 212 4.12 -14.99 11.83
N ALA A 213 4.77 -14.46 12.86
CA ALA A 213 4.26 -13.35 13.66
C ALA A 213 4.03 -12.08 12.80
N GLN A 214 4.93 -11.78 11.88
CA GLN A 214 4.80 -10.65 10.95
C GLN A 214 3.67 -10.83 9.91
N LEU A 215 3.25 -12.07 9.67
CA LEU A 215 2.05 -12.38 8.88
C LEU A 215 0.76 -12.36 9.71
N GLY A 216 0.84 -12.15 11.01
CA GLY A 216 -0.30 -12.18 11.93
C GLY A 216 -0.61 -13.56 12.51
N ASP A 217 0.15 -14.60 12.13
CA ASP A 217 -0.02 -15.98 12.63
C ASP A 217 0.79 -16.17 13.93
N VAL A 218 0.31 -15.53 15.00
CA VAL A 218 1.01 -15.47 16.28
C VAL A 218 1.14 -16.85 16.93
N GLU A 219 0.07 -17.67 16.88
CA GLU A 219 0.03 -19.00 17.47
C GLU A 219 1.04 -19.93 16.80
N ALA A 220 1.04 -19.96 15.47
CA ALA A 220 2.04 -20.75 14.74
C ALA A 220 3.47 -20.24 14.98
N GLY A 221 3.65 -18.92 15.14
CA GLY A 221 4.92 -18.31 15.50
C GLY A 221 5.43 -18.79 16.86
N GLN A 222 4.59 -18.78 17.90
CA GLN A 222 4.92 -19.30 19.23
C GLN A 222 5.20 -20.80 19.20
N ALA A 223 4.36 -21.58 18.52
CA ALA A 223 4.55 -23.03 18.37
C ALA A 223 5.87 -23.36 17.65
N CYS A 224 6.28 -22.55 16.66
CA CYS A 224 7.53 -22.73 15.93
C CYS A 224 8.78 -22.61 16.82
N LEU A 225 8.74 -21.77 17.85
CA LEU A 225 9.83 -21.62 18.83
C LEU A 225 10.08 -22.88 19.63
N ASN A 226 9.07 -23.74 19.82
CA ASN A 226 9.20 -25.01 20.53
C ASN A 226 9.84 -24.87 21.94
N GLY A 227 9.35 -23.90 22.72
CA GLY A 227 9.84 -23.62 24.07
C GLY A 227 11.10 -22.76 24.17
N GLN A 228 11.70 -22.38 23.05
CA GLN A 228 12.88 -21.50 23.05
C GLN A 228 12.50 -20.04 23.23
N PRO A 229 13.34 -19.25 23.94
CA PRO A 229 13.10 -17.81 24.05
C PRO A 229 13.22 -17.11 22.69
N PRO A 230 12.27 -16.27 22.31
CA PRO A 230 12.32 -15.52 21.07
C PRO A 230 13.43 -14.47 21.06
N GLY A 231 14.03 -14.23 19.89
CA GLY A 231 14.92 -13.09 19.67
C GLY A 231 14.21 -11.74 19.81
N PRO A 232 14.95 -10.61 19.88
CA PRO A 232 14.36 -9.30 20.15
C PRO A 232 13.30 -8.86 19.12
N GLU A 233 13.56 -9.07 17.83
CA GLU A 233 12.62 -8.76 16.74
C GLU A 233 11.38 -9.66 16.82
N THR A 234 11.59 -10.94 17.13
CA THR A 234 10.51 -11.93 17.28
C THR A 234 9.64 -11.60 18.48
N LYS A 235 10.23 -11.19 19.61
CA LYS A 235 9.48 -10.70 20.79
C LYS A 235 8.58 -9.55 20.42
N LEU A 236 9.11 -8.55 19.72
CA LEU A 236 8.34 -7.39 19.31
C LEU A 236 7.19 -7.76 18.36
N ALA A 237 7.44 -8.63 17.38
CA ALA A 237 6.43 -9.07 16.41
C ALA A 237 5.31 -9.89 17.08
N LEU A 238 5.66 -10.84 17.96
CA LEU A 238 4.70 -11.62 18.74
C LEU A 238 3.88 -10.71 19.67
N ALA A 239 4.54 -9.79 20.37
CA ALA A 239 3.85 -8.87 21.28
C ALA A 239 2.82 -8.00 20.53
N LYS A 240 3.15 -7.48 19.35
CA LYS A 240 2.20 -6.71 18.53
C LYS A 240 0.94 -7.50 18.20
N GLY A 241 1.08 -8.75 17.83
CA GLY A 241 -0.08 -9.59 17.52
C GLY A 241 -0.89 -9.95 18.78
N LEU A 242 -0.21 -10.26 19.89
CA LEU A 242 -0.85 -10.60 21.16
C LEU A 242 -1.65 -9.43 21.76
N LEU A 243 -1.21 -8.18 21.57
CA LEU A 243 -1.95 -7.01 22.04
C LEU A 243 -3.32 -6.84 21.40
N SER A 244 -3.56 -7.45 20.23
CA SER A 244 -4.88 -7.46 19.56
C SER A 244 -5.78 -8.62 19.99
N GLY A 245 -5.30 -9.50 20.85
CA GLY A 245 -6.01 -10.70 21.30
C GLY A 245 -6.87 -10.46 22.55
N ASN A 246 -7.22 -11.57 23.22
CA ASN A 246 -7.95 -11.54 24.49
C ASN A 246 -7.08 -11.01 25.65
N ALA A 247 -7.69 -10.83 26.84
CA ALA A 247 -7.00 -10.24 28.01
C ALA A 247 -5.72 -11.00 28.41
N SER A 248 -5.71 -12.34 28.33
CA SER A 248 -4.54 -13.16 28.65
C SER A 248 -3.42 -12.95 27.63
N GLN A 249 -3.78 -12.90 26.34
CA GLN A 249 -2.84 -12.62 25.26
C GLN A 249 -2.27 -11.20 25.37
N GLN A 250 -3.11 -10.21 25.67
CA GLN A 250 -2.66 -8.82 25.92
C GLN A 250 -1.67 -8.73 27.08
N ALA A 251 -1.92 -9.42 28.19
CA ALA A 251 -0.99 -9.46 29.32
C ALA A 251 0.37 -10.06 28.94
N LEU A 252 0.36 -11.19 28.22
CA LEU A 252 1.60 -11.79 27.68
C LEU A 252 2.33 -10.84 26.73
N GLY A 253 1.61 -10.15 25.84
CA GLY A 253 2.18 -9.14 24.94
C GLY A 253 2.86 -8.00 25.70
N GLN A 254 2.23 -7.49 26.76
CA GLN A 254 2.81 -6.45 27.63
C GLN A 254 4.08 -6.94 28.35
N ASP A 255 4.11 -8.18 28.85
CA ASP A 255 5.28 -8.74 29.51
C ASP A 255 6.47 -8.90 28.54
N LEU A 256 6.23 -9.35 27.31
CA LEU A 256 7.26 -9.41 26.26
C LEU A 256 7.84 -8.03 25.94
N LEU A 257 7.00 -7.00 25.86
CA LEU A 257 7.47 -5.62 25.62
C LEU A 257 8.27 -5.06 26.80
N LEU A 258 7.84 -5.33 28.04
CA LEU A 258 8.58 -4.96 29.25
C LEU A 258 9.95 -5.64 29.32
N GLU A 259 10.01 -6.93 29.03
CA GLU A 259 11.26 -7.68 28.97
C GLU A 259 12.20 -7.09 27.92
N LEU A 260 11.68 -6.79 26.72
CA LEU A 260 12.45 -6.19 25.64
C LEU A 260 13.01 -4.80 26.05
N ALA A 261 12.17 -3.95 26.64
CA ALA A 261 12.55 -2.62 27.10
C ALA A 261 13.64 -2.67 28.21
N ARG A 262 13.57 -3.66 29.11
CA ARG A 262 14.53 -3.83 30.21
C ARG A 262 15.87 -4.41 29.74
N SER A 263 15.82 -5.40 28.84
CA SER A 263 17.03 -6.10 28.41
C SER A 263 17.92 -5.24 27.50
N ARG A 264 17.34 -4.29 26.76
CA ARG A 264 18.05 -3.45 25.79
C ARG A 264 17.53 -2.00 25.77
N PRO A 265 17.63 -1.23 26.89
CA PRO A 265 16.93 0.05 27.06
C PRO A 265 17.31 1.13 26.04
N HIS A 266 18.49 1.04 25.43
CA HIS A 266 18.98 2.00 24.43
C HIS A 266 18.75 1.56 22.98
N SER A 267 18.11 0.42 22.75
CA SER A 267 17.85 -0.09 21.40
C SER A 267 16.64 0.59 20.75
N PRO A 268 16.59 0.71 19.41
CA PRO A 268 15.40 1.16 18.71
C PRO A 268 14.16 0.30 19.01
N LEU A 269 14.36 -1.01 19.24
CA LEU A 269 13.28 -1.92 19.60
C LEU A 269 12.69 -1.63 20.98
N ALA A 270 13.50 -1.19 21.94
CA ALA A 270 13.01 -0.76 23.24
C ALA A 270 12.16 0.53 23.15
N VAL A 271 12.59 1.48 22.30
CA VAL A 271 11.79 2.69 22.03
C VAL A 271 10.43 2.33 21.45
N GLU A 272 10.40 1.41 20.50
CA GLU A 272 9.14 0.92 19.92
C GLU A 272 8.29 0.15 20.94
N ALA A 273 8.90 -0.71 21.75
CA ALA A 273 8.21 -1.44 22.83
C ALA A 273 7.57 -0.48 23.84
N VAL A 274 8.28 0.58 24.23
CA VAL A 274 7.76 1.62 25.13
C VAL A 274 6.58 2.37 24.51
N SER A 275 6.66 2.70 23.23
CA SER A 275 5.54 3.32 22.51
C SER A 275 4.30 2.42 22.54
N LEU A 276 4.45 1.15 22.19
CA LEU A 276 3.35 0.17 22.19
C LEU A 276 2.74 -0.03 23.60
N LEU A 277 3.56 -0.07 24.65
CA LEU A 277 3.09 -0.14 26.03
C LEU A 277 2.30 1.11 26.45
N SER A 278 2.79 2.28 26.01
CA SER A 278 2.15 3.57 26.33
C SER A 278 0.82 3.77 25.60
N ASP A 279 0.64 3.12 24.44
CA ASP A 279 -0.60 3.18 23.66
C ASP A 279 -1.71 2.29 24.24
N GLN A 280 -1.38 1.39 25.19
CA GLN A 280 -2.38 0.50 25.78
C GLN A 280 -3.25 1.26 26.80
N PRO A 281 -4.60 1.08 26.75
CA PRO A 281 -5.51 1.70 27.71
C PRO A 281 -5.48 0.99 29.08
N GLY A 282 -6.02 1.63 30.09
CA GLY A 282 -6.31 1.03 31.40
C GLY A 282 -5.21 1.20 32.44
N ALA A 283 -5.54 0.85 33.69
CA ALA A 283 -4.65 1.01 34.86
C ALA A 283 -3.47 0.03 34.81
N SER A 284 -3.66 -1.18 34.28
CA SER A 284 -2.60 -2.18 34.18
C SER A 284 -1.44 -1.70 33.29
N SER A 285 -1.74 -1.01 32.21
CA SER A 285 -0.70 -0.44 31.34
C SER A 285 0.06 0.69 32.03
N LEU A 286 -0.61 1.56 32.75
CA LEU A 286 0.06 2.58 33.55
C LEU A 286 0.99 1.97 34.60
N GLN A 287 0.56 0.91 35.28
CA GLN A 287 1.40 0.18 36.23
C GLN A 287 2.61 -0.47 35.54
N ALA A 288 2.43 -1.00 34.33
CA ALA A 288 3.54 -1.53 33.53
C ALA A 288 4.60 -0.47 33.22
N LEU A 289 4.19 0.78 32.93
CA LEU A 289 5.13 1.89 32.68
C LEU A 289 5.98 2.27 33.91
N THR A 290 5.51 2.03 35.15
CA THR A 290 6.34 2.25 36.37
C THR A 290 7.47 1.25 36.50
N ARG A 291 7.34 0.09 35.87
CA ARG A 291 8.34 -1.01 35.84
C ARG A 291 9.44 -0.81 34.79
N LEU A 292 9.36 0.23 33.96
CA LEU A 292 10.38 0.55 32.97
C LEU A 292 11.67 1.08 33.60
N PRO A 293 12.85 0.89 32.99
CA PRO A 293 14.08 1.58 33.39
C PRO A 293 13.92 3.10 33.44
N ALA A 294 14.57 3.77 34.38
CA ALA A 294 14.45 5.22 34.60
C ALA A 294 14.69 6.05 33.35
N ALA A 295 15.65 5.66 32.52
CA ALA A 295 15.94 6.31 31.22
C ALA A 295 14.74 6.31 30.26
N LEU A 296 13.90 5.26 30.29
CA LEU A 296 12.74 5.12 29.41
C LEU A 296 11.48 5.77 29.98
N GLN A 297 11.40 5.96 31.32
CA GLN A 297 10.25 6.60 31.94
C GLN A 297 10.09 8.07 31.55
N ASN A 298 11.19 8.75 31.17
CA ASN A 298 11.18 10.16 30.79
C ASN A 298 11.15 10.38 29.28
N THR A 299 10.51 9.46 28.56
CA THR A 299 10.31 9.53 27.10
C THR A 299 8.94 10.11 26.75
N ALA A 300 8.80 10.67 25.54
CA ALA A 300 7.55 11.28 25.08
C ALA A 300 6.33 10.34 25.21
N PRO A 301 6.37 9.04 24.77
CA PRO A 301 5.23 8.15 24.92
C PRO A 301 4.77 7.97 26.38
N VAL A 302 5.71 7.74 27.30
CA VAL A 302 5.38 7.52 28.71
C VAL A 302 4.79 8.78 29.33
N GLN A 303 5.40 9.95 29.08
CA GLN A 303 4.92 11.21 29.61
C GLN A 303 3.57 11.61 29.00
N ALA A 304 3.34 11.34 27.74
CA ALA A 304 2.05 11.55 27.09
C ALA A 304 0.96 10.67 27.72
N ARG A 305 1.26 9.38 27.95
CA ARG A 305 0.30 8.47 28.58
C ARG A 305 -0.06 8.90 30.01
N ARG A 306 0.92 9.34 30.81
CA ARG A 306 0.68 9.88 32.17
C ARG A 306 -0.12 11.18 32.12
N ALA A 307 0.18 12.08 31.18
CA ALA A 307 -0.52 13.35 31.05
C ALA A 307 -1.97 13.17 30.58
N LEU A 308 -2.27 12.09 29.85
CA LEU A 308 -3.63 11.80 29.40
C LEU A 308 -4.60 11.58 30.59
N ASP A 309 -4.13 10.95 31.63
CA ASP A 309 -4.92 10.65 32.85
C ASP A 309 -4.81 11.74 33.96
N SER A 310 -3.96 12.74 33.72
CA SER A 310 -3.80 13.84 34.68
C SER A 310 -4.98 14.83 34.62
N PRO A 311 -5.44 15.36 35.79
CA PRO A 311 -6.45 16.40 35.75
C PRO A 311 -5.89 17.71 35.19
N GLY A 312 -6.73 18.44 34.44
CA GLY A 312 -6.37 19.73 33.85
C GLY A 312 -5.53 19.68 32.60
N SER A 313 -5.13 20.84 32.08
CA SER A 313 -4.39 21.01 30.82
C SER A 313 -2.88 21.16 30.98
N GLY A 314 -2.39 21.51 32.19
CA GLY A 314 -0.98 21.88 32.41
C GLY A 314 0.02 20.77 32.04
N ALA A 315 -0.21 19.54 32.52
CA ALA A 315 0.65 18.40 32.20
C ALA A 315 0.65 18.08 30.69
N VAL A 316 -0.49 18.20 30.06
CA VAL A 316 -0.64 18.00 28.60
C VAL A 316 0.17 19.04 27.84
N LEU A 317 -0.03 20.32 28.13
CA LEU A 317 0.68 21.42 27.47
C LEU A 317 2.20 21.32 27.66
N ALA A 318 2.67 20.90 28.85
CA ALA A 318 4.09 20.66 29.08
C ALA A 318 4.68 19.56 28.17
N VAL A 319 3.94 18.48 27.94
CA VAL A 319 4.36 17.41 27.01
C VAL A 319 4.38 17.93 25.57
N LEU A 320 3.35 18.67 25.13
CA LEU A 320 3.27 19.23 23.78
C LEU A 320 4.40 20.22 23.49
N GLN A 321 4.80 21.02 24.50
CA GLN A 321 5.92 21.96 24.39
C GLN A 321 7.28 21.25 24.34
N ARG A 322 7.45 20.21 25.15
CA ARG A 322 8.73 19.48 25.23
C ARG A 322 9.01 18.60 24.02
N TRP A 323 7.98 17.98 23.42
CA TRP A 323 8.13 17.06 22.28
C TRP A 323 7.14 17.38 21.15
N PRO A 324 7.19 18.59 20.55
CA PRO A 324 6.19 19.02 19.57
C PRO A 324 6.18 18.19 18.28
N ASN A 325 7.32 17.56 17.93
CA ASN A 325 7.48 16.74 16.72
C ASN A 325 7.26 15.23 16.96
N HIS A 326 6.83 14.83 18.16
CA HIS A 326 6.70 13.42 18.49
C HIS A 326 5.27 12.90 18.29
N PRO A 327 5.07 11.71 17.64
CA PRO A 327 3.74 11.13 17.43
C PRO A 327 2.88 11.00 18.69
N ALA A 328 3.49 10.64 19.83
CA ALA A 328 2.78 10.55 21.12
C ALA A 328 2.18 11.90 21.57
N SER A 329 2.84 13.02 21.27
CA SER A 329 2.30 14.36 21.55
C SER A 329 1.12 14.69 20.65
N TRP A 330 1.17 14.31 19.38
CA TRP A 330 0.06 14.51 18.44
C TRP A 330 -1.17 13.71 18.84
N GLU A 331 -0.96 12.48 19.31
CA GLU A 331 -2.06 11.64 19.80
C GLU A 331 -2.60 12.14 21.14
N LEU A 332 -1.76 12.53 22.09
CA LEU A 332 -2.17 13.16 23.35
C LEU A 332 -3.04 14.40 23.12
N GLN A 333 -2.60 15.30 22.25
CA GLN A 333 -3.37 16.49 21.85
C GLN A 333 -4.77 16.08 21.37
N TRP A 334 -4.81 15.12 20.46
CA TRP A 334 -6.08 14.65 19.90
C TRP A 334 -6.98 13.98 20.94
N GLN A 335 -6.46 13.11 21.77
CA GLN A 335 -7.26 12.42 22.80
C GLN A 335 -7.88 13.40 23.79
N ARG A 336 -7.13 14.41 24.21
CA ARG A 336 -7.66 15.47 25.11
C ARG A 336 -8.68 16.36 24.39
N ALA A 337 -8.42 16.74 23.16
CA ALA A 337 -9.41 17.49 22.36
C ALA A 337 -10.70 16.66 22.17
N ARG A 338 -10.58 15.38 21.82
CA ARG A 338 -11.72 14.47 21.65
C ARG A 338 -12.53 14.29 22.93
N GLN A 339 -11.90 14.13 24.08
CA GLN A 339 -12.58 14.05 25.38
C GLN A 339 -13.42 15.32 25.62
N ALA A 340 -12.85 16.49 25.40
CA ALA A 340 -13.55 17.77 25.55
C ALA A 340 -14.71 17.92 24.53
N LEU A 341 -14.52 17.52 23.28
CA LEU A 341 -15.55 17.53 22.24
C LEU A 341 -16.75 16.66 22.61
N LEU A 342 -16.51 15.44 23.07
CA LEU A 342 -17.57 14.51 23.49
C LEU A 342 -18.30 14.96 24.76
N ALA A 343 -17.63 15.72 25.61
CA ALA A 343 -18.22 16.33 26.80
C ALA A 343 -18.93 17.68 26.51
N GLY A 344 -18.97 18.16 25.27
CA GLY A 344 -19.54 19.47 24.93
C GLY A 344 -18.73 20.67 25.43
N GLN A 345 -17.49 20.44 25.85
CA GLN A 345 -16.57 21.47 26.37
C GLN A 345 -15.81 22.15 25.21
N TRP A 346 -16.52 22.94 24.40
CA TRP A 346 -16.00 23.46 23.13
C TRP A 346 -14.78 24.37 23.30
N SER A 347 -14.78 25.25 24.33
CA SER A 347 -13.63 26.10 24.66
C SER A 347 -12.42 25.28 25.12
N GLY A 348 -12.65 24.24 25.93
CA GLY A 348 -11.59 23.30 26.33
C GLY A 348 -11.00 22.55 25.16
N ALA A 349 -11.84 22.08 24.20
CA ALA A 349 -11.36 21.46 22.98
C ALA A 349 -10.51 22.44 22.14
N GLN A 350 -10.94 23.69 22.03
CA GLN A 350 -10.22 24.71 21.27
C GLN A 350 -8.80 24.96 21.82
N VAL A 351 -8.61 24.94 23.14
CA VAL A 351 -7.28 25.08 23.77
C VAL A 351 -6.29 24.05 23.22
N PHE A 352 -6.70 22.78 23.15
CA PHE A 352 -5.83 21.73 22.63
C PHE A 352 -5.65 21.82 21.11
N LEU A 353 -6.73 22.11 20.36
CA LEU A 353 -6.71 22.21 18.89
C LEU A 353 -5.95 23.45 18.38
N SER A 354 -5.78 24.49 19.18
CA SER A 354 -4.99 25.68 18.88
C SER A 354 -3.59 25.66 19.49
N ALA A 355 -3.17 24.54 20.08
CA ALA A 355 -1.85 24.42 20.70
C ALA A 355 -0.70 24.61 19.68
N PRO A 356 0.47 25.08 20.11
CA PRO A 356 1.61 25.42 19.24
C PRO A 356 2.11 24.29 18.34
N ILE A 357 1.68 23.06 18.60
CA ILE A 357 2.02 21.84 17.84
C ILE A 357 1.53 21.85 16.38
N GLU A 358 0.61 22.74 16.01
CA GLU A 358 0.05 22.77 14.65
C GLU A 358 1.11 22.85 13.56
N ARG A 359 2.17 23.63 13.78
CA ARG A 359 3.27 23.80 12.82
C ARG A 359 4.11 22.54 12.64
N HIS A 360 3.97 21.58 13.53
CA HIS A 360 4.74 20.33 13.59
C HIS A 360 3.91 19.12 13.18
N LEU A 361 2.60 19.31 12.93
CA LEU A 361 1.76 18.21 12.48
C LEU A 361 2.10 17.80 11.04
N PRO A 362 2.22 16.51 10.76
CA PRO A 362 2.35 16.03 9.39
C PRO A 362 1.06 16.26 8.60
N VAL A 363 1.19 16.35 7.28
CA VAL A 363 0.09 16.60 6.32
C VAL A 363 -1.14 15.73 6.59
N GLY A 364 -0.94 14.45 6.92
CA GLY A 364 -2.02 13.51 7.18
C GLY A 364 -2.87 13.80 8.43
N LEU A 365 -2.39 14.64 9.36
CA LEU A 365 -3.08 14.95 10.62
C LEU A 365 -3.68 16.36 10.68
N VAL A 366 -3.22 17.28 9.85
CA VAL A 366 -3.69 18.70 9.85
C VAL A 366 -5.19 18.79 9.58
N GLY A 367 -5.71 17.97 8.66
CA GLY A 367 -7.13 17.95 8.34
C GLY A 367 -8.02 17.68 9.57
N ARG A 368 -7.61 16.72 10.42
CA ARG A 368 -8.30 16.40 11.69
C ARG A 368 -8.33 17.58 12.62
N GLN A 369 -7.21 18.20 12.85
CA GLN A 369 -7.11 19.33 13.75
C GLN A 369 -7.95 20.53 13.29
N ARG A 370 -7.79 20.93 12.03
CA ARG A 370 -8.52 22.09 11.47
C ARG A 370 -10.03 21.88 11.42
N PHE A 371 -10.46 20.67 11.06
CA PHE A 371 -11.89 20.37 11.05
C PHE A 371 -12.51 20.57 12.44
N TRP A 372 -11.91 19.97 13.46
CA TRP A 372 -12.45 20.03 14.81
C TRP A 372 -12.26 21.41 15.46
N LEU A 373 -11.24 22.16 15.10
CA LEU A 373 -11.11 23.56 15.49
C LEU A 373 -12.29 24.39 14.95
N GLY A 374 -12.58 24.29 13.65
CA GLY A 374 -13.73 24.94 13.05
C GLY A 374 -15.06 24.48 13.63
N PHE A 375 -15.17 23.18 13.99
CA PHE A 375 -16.36 22.64 14.66
C PHE A 375 -16.55 23.26 16.05
N SER A 376 -15.50 23.36 16.85
CA SER A 376 -15.54 24.00 18.17
C SER A 376 -15.89 25.49 18.08
N GLN A 377 -15.32 26.22 17.11
CA GLN A 377 -15.67 27.59 16.80
C GLN A 377 -17.15 27.74 16.44
N TRP A 378 -17.66 26.84 15.58
CA TRP A 378 -19.06 26.83 15.19
C TRP A 378 -20.01 26.65 16.38
N GLN A 379 -19.71 25.72 17.27
CA GLN A 379 -20.53 25.46 18.48
C GLN A 379 -20.54 26.64 19.45
N GLN A 380 -19.49 27.46 19.46
CA GLN A 380 -19.38 28.68 20.28
C GLN A 380 -19.97 29.92 19.59
N GLY A 381 -20.66 29.78 18.47
CA GLY A 381 -21.23 30.90 17.73
C GLY A 381 -20.26 31.69 16.86
N GLN A 382 -18.98 31.30 16.80
CA GLN A 382 -17.94 31.99 16.02
C GLN A 382 -18.03 31.58 14.53
N ARG A 383 -19.19 31.85 13.89
CA ARG A 383 -19.54 31.29 12.57
C ARG A 383 -18.57 31.69 11.45
N ASN A 384 -18.11 32.95 11.45
CA ASN A 384 -17.18 33.43 10.42
C ASN A 384 -15.81 32.80 10.55
N GLN A 385 -15.28 32.60 11.77
CA GLN A 385 -14.02 31.93 12.02
C GLN A 385 -14.10 30.45 11.63
N ALA A 386 -15.17 29.76 12.00
CA ALA A 386 -15.40 28.37 11.61
C ALA A 386 -15.39 28.19 10.08
N ARG A 387 -16.12 29.05 9.35
CA ARG A 387 -16.15 29.03 7.88
C ARG A 387 -14.76 29.28 7.28
N ALA A 388 -14.01 30.25 7.81
CA ALA A 388 -12.64 30.53 7.36
C ALA A 388 -11.71 29.34 7.62
N THR A 389 -11.80 28.71 8.80
CA THR A 389 -11.00 27.51 9.15
C THR A 389 -11.30 26.35 8.22
N TRP A 390 -12.56 26.04 7.92
CA TRP A 390 -12.94 24.97 7.00
C TRP A 390 -12.61 25.29 5.54
N SER A 391 -12.73 26.56 5.11
CA SER A 391 -12.32 26.98 3.76
C SER A 391 -10.82 26.79 3.55
N ASN A 392 -10.02 27.20 4.53
CA ASN A 392 -8.57 26.97 4.52
C ASN A 392 -8.21 25.47 4.53
N LEU A 393 -8.97 24.64 5.27
CA LEU A 393 -8.80 23.19 5.24
C LEU A 393 -9.04 22.66 3.82
N LEU A 394 -10.14 23.04 3.17
CA LEU A 394 -10.46 22.58 1.81
C LEU A 394 -9.45 23.05 0.76
N GLU A 395 -8.86 24.21 0.96
CA GLU A 395 -7.86 24.74 0.03
C GLU A 395 -6.54 23.92 0.07
N HIS A 396 -6.08 23.55 1.27
CA HIS A 396 -4.75 22.94 1.45
C HIS A 396 -4.81 21.42 1.73
N HIS A 397 -5.90 20.92 2.31
CA HIS A 397 -6.08 19.52 2.71
C HIS A 397 -7.47 18.97 2.34
N PRO A 398 -7.90 19.06 1.06
CA PRO A 398 -9.27 18.75 0.65
C PRO A 398 -9.62 17.27 0.68
N GLN A 399 -8.65 16.39 0.93
CA GLN A 399 -8.79 14.94 0.85
C GLN A 399 -9.25 14.31 2.16
N GLY A 400 -9.74 13.08 2.05
CA GLY A 400 -10.07 12.25 3.20
C GLY A 400 -11.34 12.70 3.92
N TYR A 401 -11.57 12.11 5.08
CA TYR A 401 -12.78 12.30 5.87
C TYR A 401 -13.01 13.76 6.26
N TYR A 402 -11.98 14.45 6.72
CA TYR A 402 -12.12 15.82 7.22
C TYR A 402 -12.30 16.84 6.09
N GLY A 403 -11.74 16.58 4.90
CA GLY A 403 -12.03 17.33 3.70
C GLY A 403 -13.50 17.23 3.29
N TRP A 404 -14.04 16.00 3.25
CA TRP A 404 -15.46 15.76 3.02
C TRP A 404 -16.34 16.50 4.03
N ARG A 405 -16.09 16.33 5.33
CA ARG A 405 -16.93 16.96 6.36
C ARG A 405 -16.88 18.48 6.32
N ALA A 406 -15.72 19.07 6.03
CA ALA A 406 -15.59 20.51 5.82
C ALA A 406 -16.37 20.99 4.59
N ALA A 407 -16.31 20.25 3.47
CA ALA A 407 -17.08 20.57 2.27
C ALA A 407 -18.58 20.56 2.57
N LEU A 408 -19.08 19.53 3.24
CA LEU A 408 -20.50 19.45 3.62
C LEU A 408 -20.91 20.59 4.54
N ARG A 409 -20.11 20.93 5.56
CA ARG A 409 -20.38 22.05 6.48
C ARG A 409 -20.39 23.42 5.79
N LEU A 410 -19.71 23.54 4.65
CA LEU A 410 -19.70 24.75 3.81
C LEU A 410 -20.74 24.72 2.67
N GLY A 411 -21.51 23.63 2.51
CA GLY A 411 -22.45 23.44 1.41
C GLY A 411 -21.78 23.26 0.03
N ARG A 412 -20.56 22.70 0.01
CA ARG A 412 -19.73 22.55 -1.21
C ARG A 412 -19.67 21.12 -1.76
N GLY A 413 -20.63 20.27 -1.42
CA GLY A 413 -20.75 18.90 -1.92
C GLY A 413 -20.86 17.85 -0.83
N ASP A 414 -21.31 16.65 -1.23
CA ASP A 414 -21.50 15.49 -0.38
C ASP A 414 -21.08 14.20 -1.11
N LEU A 415 -21.09 13.08 -0.40
CA LEU A 415 -20.89 11.74 -0.96
C LEU A 415 -22.15 11.28 -1.71
N SER A 416 -21.94 10.57 -2.80
CA SER A 416 -23.03 9.87 -3.51
C SER A 416 -22.87 8.36 -3.40
N LEU A 417 -23.97 7.68 -3.05
CA LEU A 417 -24.11 6.22 -3.17
C LEU A 417 -24.90 5.82 -4.43
N ASP A 418 -25.25 6.78 -5.27
CA ASP A 418 -25.86 6.54 -6.58
C ASP A 418 -24.77 6.19 -7.59
N PRO A 419 -24.80 5.00 -8.22
CA PRO A 419 -23.86 4.62 -9.27
C PRO A 419 -23.84 5.62 -10.44
N ALA A 420 -25.00 6.16 -10.83
CA ALA A 420 -25.13 7.08 -11.95
C ALA A 420 -24.50 8.46 -11.66
N ALA A 421 -24.48 8.88 -10.39
CA ALA A 421 -23.89 10.15 -9.95
C ALA A 421 -22.41 10.03 -9.56
N SER A 422 -21.85 8.81 -9.55
CA SER A 422 -20.46 8.58 -9.15
C SER A 422 -19.55 8.47 -10.37
N PRO A 423 -18.33 9.04 -10.32
CA PRO A 423 -17.37 8.88 -11.39
C PRO A 423 -16.88 7.42 -11.49
N THR A 424 -16.53 7.00 -12.70
CA THR A 424 -15.80 5.74 -12.90
C THR A 424 -14.44 5.76 -12.21
N LEU A 425 -13.93 4.59 -11.86
CA LEU A 425 -12.57 4.46 -11.36
C LEU A 425 -11.60 4.76 -12.50
N SER A 426 -10.84 5.84 -12.41
CA SER A 426 -9.83 6.11 -13.42
C SER A 426 -8.57 5.34 -13.15
N PRO A 427 -7.95 4.77 -14.19
CA PRO A 427 -6.60 4.23 -14.08
C PRO A 427 -5.62 5.33 -13.66
N ALA A 428 -4.51 4.91 -13.07
CA ALA A 428 -3.44 5.84 -12.69
C ALA A 428 -2.97 6.64 -13.92
N VAL A 429 -3.01 7.95 -13.82
CA VAL A 429 -2.35 8.80 -14.82
C VAL A 429 -0.85 8.67 -14.61
N TRP A 430 -0.15 8.29 -15.69
CA TRP A 430 1.30 8.16 -15.64
C TRP A 430 1.96 9.50 -15.27
N GLN A 431 2.93 9.43 -14.35
CA GLN A 431 3.75 10.56 -13.92
C GLN A 431 5.19 10.10 -13.74
N PRO A 432 6.21 10.93 -14.04
CA PRO A 432 7.60 10.65 -13.72
C PRO A 432 7.78 10.26 -12.24
N LEU A 433 8.79 9.45 -11.94
CA LEU A 433 9.11 9.13 -10.54
C LEU A 433 9.75 10.30 -9.80
N GLY A 434 10.52 11.11 -10.50
CA GLY A 434 11.32 12.19 -9.90
C GLY A 434 12.55 11.67 -9.14
N SER A 435 13.08 10.52 -9.54
CA SER A 435 14.14 9.80 -8.84
C SER A 435 15.54 10.42 -9.00
N GLY A 436 15.76 11.23 -10.03
CA GLY A 436 17.09 11.70 -10.43
C GLY A 436 17.97 10.63 -11.10
N ASP A 437 17.60 9.35 -11.08
CA ASP A 437 18.30 8.25 -11.75
C ASP A 437 17.77 8.09 -13.17
N ARG A 438 18.63 8.34 -14.16
CA ARG A 438 18.26 8.29 -15.59
C ARG A 438 17.79 6.90 -16.03
N GLN A 439 18.40 5.84 -15.52
CA GLN A 439 18.04 4.47 -15.91
C GLN A 439 16.69 4.06 -15.29
N LEU A 440 16.48 4.42 -14.03
CA LEU A 440 15.21 4.19 -13.34
C LEU A 440 14.05 4.93 -14.04
N GLU A 441 14.24 6.23 -14.33
CA GLU A 441 13.23 7.03 -15.06
C GLU A 441 12.96 6.47 -16.46
N ARG A 442 13.97 5.95 -17.14
CA ARG A 442 13.83 5.34 -18.45
C ARG A 442 13.01 4.06 -18.39
N LEU A 443 13.28 3.18 -17.43
CA LEU A 443 12.53 1.94 -17.25
C LEU A 443 11.07 2.25 -16.86
N TRP A 444 10.85 3.18 -15.97
CA TRP A 444 9.52 3.62 -15.56
C TRP A 444 8.73 4.22 -16.72
N ARG A 445 9.35 5.11 -17.50
CA ARG A 445 8.76 5.73 -18.68
C ARG A 445 8.38 4.70 -19.77
N LEU A 446 9.10 3.59 -19.82
CA LEU A 446 8.81 2.51 -20.75
C LEU A 446 7.84 1.46 -20.20
N ASP A 447 7.22 1.73 -19.05
CA ASP A 447 6.29 0.83 -18.36
C ASP A 447 6.93 -0.55 -18.04
N GLN A 448 8.23 -0.54 -17.72
CA GLN A 448 8.98 -1.73 -17.31
C GLN A 448 9.09 -1.76 -15.78
N SER A 449 7.93 -1.89 -15.12
CA SER A 449 7.79 -1.69 -13.67
C SER A 449 8.65 -2.67 -12.85
N LEU A 450 8.74 -3.95 -13.26
CA LEU A 450 9.56 -4.93 -12.55
C LEU A 450 11.05 -4.57 -12.60
N GLU A 451 11.56 -4.24 -13.78
CA GLU A 451 12.95 -3.88 -13.96
C GLU A 451 13.29 -2.54 -13.28
N ALA A 452 12.34 -1.62 -13.24
CA ALA A 452 12.47 -0.35 -12.51
C ALA A 452 12.57 -0.62 -10.99
N TRP A 453 11.69 -1.48 -10.45
CA TRP A 453 11.72 -1.90 -9.06
C TRP A 453 13.02 -2.61 -8.69
N GLU A 454 13.47 -3.57 -9.50
CA GLU A 454 14.71 -4.29 -9.28
C GLU A 454 15.94 -3.38 -9.34
N HIS A 455 15.96 -2.44 -10.27
CA HIS A 455 17.03 -1.43 -10.37
C HIS A 455 17.10 -0.58 -9.09
N TRP A 456 15.96 -0.03 -8.64
CA TRP A 456 15.88 0.74 -7.40
C TRP A 456 16.35 -0.04 -6.19
N ARG A 457 15.80 -1.23 -6.01
CA ARG A 457 16.07 -2.09 -4.85
C ARG A 457 17.53 -2.54 -4.77
N SER A 458 18.16 -2.84 -5.92
CA SER A 458 19.56 -3.28 -5.96
C SER A 458 20.55 -2.22 -5.47
N GLN A 459 20.18 -0.95 -5.58
CA GLN A 459 21.02 0.17 -5.16
C GLN A 459 20.72 0.64 -3.73
N ARG A 460 19.58 0.20 -3.15
CA ARG A 460 19.09 0.65 -1.85
C ARG A 460 18.68 -0.52 -0.95
N PRO A 461 19.65 -1.14 -0.27
CA PRO A 461 19.39 -2.30 0.60
C PRO A 461 18.67 -1.92 1.90
N ALA A 462 18.75 -0.66 2.34
CA ALA A 462 18.07 -0.18 3.54
C ALA A 462 16.62 0.24 3.21
N PRO A 463 15.66 0.00 4.12
CA PRO A 463 14.29 0.46 3.94
C PRO A 463 14.21 1.99 3.89
N PRO A 464 13.31 2.56 3.06
CA PRO A 464 13.15 4.00 2.91
C PRO A 464 12.68 4.65 4.20
N ARG A 465 13.17 5.85 4.49
CA ARG A 465 12.80 6.63 5.68
C ARG A 465 12.31 8.02 5.35
N ALA A 466 12.91 8.66 4.36
CA ALA A 466 12.52 9.99 3.90
C ALA A 466 11.17 9.95 3.15
N PRO A 467 10.32 10.97 3.27
CA PRO A 467 9.04 11.02 2.56
C PRO A 467 9.18 10.83 1.05
N GLU A 468 10.20 11.40 0.44
CA GLU A 468 10.52 11.29 -0.99
C GLU A 468 10.78 9.84 -1.41
N GLU A 469 11.59 9.14 -0.63
CA GLU A 469 11.92 7.72 -0.86
C GLU A 469 10.69 6.82 -0.65
N LEU A 470 9.89 7.10 0.39
CA LEU A 470 8.65 6.37 0.67
C LEU A 470 7.63 6.53 -0.47
N VAL A 471 7.49 7.74 -1.03
CA VAL A 471 6.59 7.98 -2.18
C VAL A 471 7.11 7.25 -3.42
N LEU A 472 8.40 7.36 -3.72
CA LEU A 472 9.01 6.73 -4.88
C LEU A 472 8.91 5.20 -4.80
N GLU A 473 9.38 4.61 -3.70
CA GLU A 473 9.34 3.16 -3.51
C GLU A 473 7.91 2.64 -3.43
N GLY A 474 7.00 3.35 -2.75
CA GLY A 474 5.59 3.00 -2.69
C GLY A 474 4.94 2.91 -4.08
N ARG A 475 5.27 3.84 -4.99
CA ARG A 475 4.81 3.81 -6.38
C ARG A 475 5.38 2.62 -7.15
N LEU A 476 6.68 2.35 -7.04
CA LEU A 476 7.33 1.21 -7.68
C LEU A 476 6.75 -0.13 -7.20
N ARG A 477 6.58 -0.31 -5.89
CA ARG A 477 6.00 -1.53 -5.31
C ARG A 477 4.57 -1.78 -5.80
N ARG A 478 3.74 -0.73 -5.82
CA ARG A 478 2.37 -0.86 -6.35
C ARG A 478 2.35 -1.28 -7.81
N ALA A 479 3.26 -0.75 -8.61
CA ALA A 479 3.36 -1.08 -10.02
C ALA A 479 3.79 -2.54 -10.30
N VAL A 480 4.40 -3.22 -9.32
CA VAL A 480 4.74 -4.66 -9.40
C VAL A 480 3.78 -5.56 -8.61
N GLY A 481 2.66 -5.02 -8.15
CA GLY A 481 1.64 -5.77 -7.41
C GLY A 481 1.89 -5.92 -5.90
N ASP A 482 2.97 -5.36 -5.36
CA ASP A 482 3.21 -5.32 -3.91
C ASP A 482 2.42 -4.16 -3.28
N HIS A 483 1.08 -4.26 -3.38
CA HIS A 483 0.16 -3.21 -2.97
C HIS A 483 0.19 -2.96 -1.46
N TRP A 484 0.31 -4.03 -0.65
CA TRP A 484 0.30 -3.93 0.82
C TRP A 484 1.41 -3.04 1.35
N ILE A 485 2.66 -3.32 0.94
CA ILE A 485 3.80 -2.53 1.36
C ILE A 485 3.77 -1.16 0.68
N GLY A 486 3.52 -1.14 -0.64
CA GLY A 486 3.55 0.09 -1.42
C GLY A 486 2.56 1.15 -0.93
N LEU A 487 1.30 0.77 -0.67
CA LEU A 487 0.31 1.70 -0.12
C LEU A 487 0.64 2.10 1.32
N GLY A 488 1.14 1.15 2.13
CA GLY A 488 1.61 1.44 3.49
C GLY A 488 2.75 2.48 3.52
N GLN A 489 3.67 2.44 2.57
CA GLN A 489 4.73 3.45 2.43
C GLN A 489 4.18 4.82 2.03
N LEU A 490 3.21 4.88 1.13
CA LEU A 490 2.53 6.13 0.79
C LEU A 490 1.77 6.72 2.00
N GLU A 491 1.10 5.89 2.79
CA GLU A 491 0.45 6.32 4.03
C GLU A 491 1.49 6.83 5.06
N GLN A 492 2.62 6.13 5.21
CA GLN A 492 3.72 6.60 6.07
C GLN A 492 4.30 7.93 5.59
N ALA A 493 4.44 8.12 4.27
CA ALA A 493 4.88 9.39 3.73
C ALA A 493 3.96 10.54 4.13
N SER A 494 2.63 10.33 4.13
CA SER A 494 1.66 11.34 4.56
C SER A 494 1.80 11.73 6.04
N LEU A 495 2.31 10.80 6.86
CA LEU A 495 2.58 11.02 8.29
C LEU A 495 4.00 11.56 8.58
N ARG A 496 4.83 11.74 7.56
CA ARG A 496 6.20 12.26 7.69
C ARG A 496 6.44 13.51 6.86
N LEU A 497 5.62 13.76 5.84
CA LEU A 497 5.75 14.94 4.98
C LEU A 497 5.32 16.19 5.77
N PRO A 498 6.24 17.15 6.00
CA PRO A 498 5.90 18.41 6.63
C PRO A 498 4.94 19.24 5.77
N THR A 499 4.10 20.05 6.41
CA THR A 499 3.11 20.88 5.71
C THR A 499 3.71 21.90 4.76
N ASN A 500 4.89 22.44 5.06
CA ASN A 500 5.62 23.37 4.20
C ASN A 500 6.21 22.73 2.93
N GLN A 501 6.26 21.39 2.85
CA GLN A 501 6.70 20.63 1.67
C GLN A 501 5.55 19.96 0.93
N ALA A 502 4.30 20.33 1.23
CA ALA A 502 3.12 19.72 0.63
C ALA A 502 2.97 19.99 -0.88
N CYS A 503 3.59 21.07 -1.40
CA CYS A 503 3.63 21.38 -2.83
C CYS A 503 4.59 20.46 -3.58
N GLY A 504 4.23 20.06 -4.78
CA GLY A 504 5.02 19.10 -5.56
C GLY A 504 4.87 17.67 -5.05
N LEU A 505 5.67 17.26 -4.06
CA LEU A 505 5.62 15.90 -3.51
C LEU A 505 4.25 15.56 -2.90
N GLY A 506 3.62 16.52 -2.21
CA GLY A 506 2.28 16.34 -1.63
C GLY A 506 1.22 16.06 -2.70
N ARG A 507 1.30 16.69 -3.88
CA ARG A 507 0.38 16.39 -5.00
C ARG A 507 0.62 15.00 -5.60
N VAL A 508 1.88 14.60 -5.76
CA VAL A 508 2.23 13.25 -6.23
C VAL A 508 1.73 12.20 -5.24
N LEU A 509 1.95 12.42 -3.95
CA LEU A 509 1.46 11.55 -2.88
C LEU A 509 -0.07 11.45 -2.89
N ALA A 510 -0.75 12.58 -2.98
CA ALA A 510 -2.21 12.67 -3.03
C ALA A 510 -2.79 11.87 -4.21
N SER A 511 -2.26 12.09 -5.42
CA SER A 511 -2.65 11.35 -6.62
C SER A 511 -2.37 9.85 -6.46
N SER A 512 -1.22 9.48 -5.89
CA SER A 512 -0.85 8.08 -5.66
C SER A 512 -1.78 7.38 -4.65
N LEU A 513 -2.23 8.09 -3.61
CA LEU A 513 -3.19 7.58 -2.63
C LEU A 513 -4.63 7.46 -3.18
N GLN A 514 -4.98 8.20 -4.25
CA GLN A 514 -6.29 8.16 -4.91
C GLN A 514 -6.35 7.17 -6.08
N THR A 515 -5.31 6.42 -6.35
CA THR A 515 -5.28 5.41 -7.41
C THR A 515 -5.85 4.09 -6.89
N ALA A 516 -6.86 3.54 -7.57
CA ALA A 516 -7.37 2.19 -7.31
C ALA A 516 -6.56 1.13 -8.08
N SER A 517 -6.61 -0.11 -7.59
CA SER A 517 -6.16 -1.32 -8.28
C SER A 517 -7.36 -2.25 -8.49
N PHE A 518 -7.28 -3.23 -9.38
CA PHE A 518 -8.38 -4.14 -9.70
C PHE A 518 -9.64 -3.39 -10.18
N VAL A 519 -9.43 -2.38 -11.02
CA VAL A 519 -10.50 -1.48 -11.46
C VAL A 519 -11.62 -2.24 -12.18
N ALA A 520 -11.28 -3.15 -13.10
CA ALA A 520 -12.27 -3.90 -13.88
C ALA A 520 -13.14 -4.80 -12.98
N GLU A 521 -12.53 -5.52 -12.05
CA GLU A 521 -13.21 -6.40 -11.11
C GLU A 521 -14.13 -5.62 -10.16
N LEU A 522 -13.66 -4.47 -9.67
CA LEU A 522 -14.45 -3.61 -8.78
C LEU A 522 -15.61 -2.93 -9.53
N GLU A 523 -15.41 -2.47 -10.77
CA GLU A 523 -16.47 -1.86 -11.59
C GLU A 523 -17.54 -2.88 -11.97
N GLN A 524 -17.15 -4.10 -12.37
CA GLN A 524 -18.08 -5.17 -12.67
C GLN A 524 -18.92 -5.54 -11.43
N ALA A 525 -18.28 -5.81 -10.29
CA ALA A 525 -18.98 -6.19 -9.06
C ALA A 525 -19.91 -5.06 -8.56
N ALA A 526 -19.50 -3.80 -8.70
CA ALA A 526 -20.30 -2.64 -8.33
C ALA A 526 -21.55 -2.51 -9.21
N ALA A 527 -21.41 -2.68 -10.53
CA ALA A 527 -22.52 -2.63 -11.46
C ALA A 527 -23.56 -3.71 -11.16
N GLU A 528 -23.12 -4.96 -10.92
CA GLU A 528 -23.99 -6.08 -10.56
C GLU A 528 -24.76 -5.84 -9.25
N ALA A 529 -24.16 -5.17 -8.28
CA ALA A 529 -24.76 -4.88 -6.96
C ALA A 529 -25.52 -3.56 -6.88
N GLY A 530 -25.53 -2.73 -7.94
CA GLY A 530 -26.15 -1.42 -7.94
C GLY A 530 -25.45 -0.41 -7.00
N LEU A 531 -24.13 -0.49 -6.89
CA LEU A 531 -23.30 0.35 -6.03
C LEU A 531 -22.29 1.16 -6.84
N PRO A 532 -21.81 2.32 -6.36
CA PRO A 532 -20.71 3.00 -7.00
C PRO A 532 -19.39 2.24 -6.83
N ALA A 533 -18.63 2.05 -7.91
CA ALA A 533 -17.33 1.37 -7.87
C ALA A 533 -16.33 2.06 -6.92
N THR A 534 -16.45 3.37 -6.75
CA THR A 534 -15.66 4.16 -5.81
C THR A 534 -15.86 3.73 -4.35
N LEU A 535 -17.04 3.22 -3.98
CA LEU A 535 -17.29 2.66 -2.65
C LEU A 535 -16.53 1.34 -2.46
N LEU A 536 -16.61 0.43 -3.43
CA LEU A 536 -15.87 -0.83 -3.36
C LEU A 536 -14.37 -0.58 -3.30
N ALA A 537 -13.86 0.36 -4.09
CA ALA A 537 -12.46 0.77 -4.05
C ALA A 537 -12.06 1.36 -2.68
N ALA A 538 -12.95 2.13 -2.04
CA ALA A 538 -12.71 2.71 -0.72
C ALA A 538 -12.61 1.64 0.37
N VAL A 539 -13.48 0.62 0.30
CA VAL A 539 -13.45 -0.54 1.19
C VAL A 539 -12.21 -1.39 0.92
N ALA A 540 -11.93 -1.79 -0.33
CA ALA A 540 -10.76 -2.59 -0.70
C ALA A 540 -9.44 -1.94 -0.28
N LYS A 541 -9.34 -0.62 -0.40
CA LYS A 541 -8.17 0.14 0.06
C LYS A 541 -7.98 0.02 1.57
N GLN A 542 -9.06 0.09 2.35
CA GLN A 542 -8.99 0.01 3.81
C GLN A 542 -8.77 -1.43 4.28
N GLU A 543 -9.44 -2.40 3.69
CA GLU A 543 -9.41 -3.79 4.11
C GLU A 543 -8.09 -4.49 3.79
N SER A 544 -7.68 -4.45 2.54
CA SER A 544 -6.53 -5.23 2.06
C SER A 544 -5.41 -4.39 1.46
N ARG A 545 -5.55 -3.06 1.41
CA ARG A 545 -4.68 -2.21 0.58
C ARG A 545 -4.59 -2.73 -0.85
N PHE A 546 -5.69 -3.22 -1.39
CA PHE A 546 -5.76 -3.88 -2.71
C PHE A 546 -4.89 -5.14 -2.83
N SER A 547 -4.74 -5.94 -1.79
CA SER A 547 -3.93 -7.17 -1.80
C SER A 547 -4.84 -8.39 -1.66
N PRO A 548 -5.18 -9.10 -2.75
CA PRO A 548 -6.19 -10.16 -2.71
C PRO A 548 -5.75 -11.42 -1.96
N GLY A 549 -4.44 -11.61 -1.76
CA GLY A 549 -3.89 -12.78 -1.08
C GLY A 549 -3.71 -12.62 0.43
N VAL A 550 -4.20 -11.51 1.05
CA VAL A 550 -4.03 -11.31 2.49
C VAL A 550 -5.18 -11.94 3.28
N SER A 551 -4.85 -12.41 4.49
CA SER A 551 -5.82 -12.84 5.50
C SER A 551 -5.59 -12.07 6.80
N SER A 552 -6.67 -11.74 7.51
CA SER A 552 -6.58 -11.13 8.83
C SER A 552 -6.33 -12.18 9.93
N SER A 553 -5.97 -11.73 11.12
CA SER A 553 -5.86 -12.61 12.30
C SER A 553 -7.20 -13.23 12.71
N ALA A 554 -8.31 -12.58 12.38
CA ALA A 554 -9.67 -13.09 12.61
C ALA A 554 -10.14 -14.07 11.52
N GLY A 555 -9.35 -14.30 10.45
CA GLY A 555 -9.69 -15.23 9.37
C GLY A 555 -10.39 -14.59 8.17
N ALA A 556 -10.58 -13.26 8.14
CA ALA A 556 -11.12 -12.58 6.95
C ALA A 556 -10.13 -12.67 5.78
N VAL A 557 -10.62 -12.87 4.55
CA VAL A 557 -9.78 -13.18 3.39
C VAL A 557 -10.09 -12.26 2.21
N GLY A 558 -9.05 -11.90 1.47
CA GLY A 558 -9.15 -11.35 0.13
C GLY A 558 -9.28 -9.84 0.05
N LEU A 559 -9.66 -9.36 -1.13
CA LEU A 559 -9.66 -7.94 -1.50
C LEU A 559 -10.53 -7.08 -0.58
N LEU A 560 -11.73 -7.57 -0.25
CA LEU A 560 -12.72 -6.92 0.63
C LEU A 560 -12.80 -7.60 2.03
N GLN A 561 -11.83 -8.45 2.39
CA GLN A 561 -11.69 -9.10 3.71
C GLN A 561 -13.00 -9.72 4.22
N LEU A 562 -13.55 -10.66 3.46
CA LEU A 562 -14.76 -11.37 3.87
C LEU A 562 -14.43 -12.53 4.83
N MET A 563 -15.23 -12.67 5.87
CA MET A 563 -15.24 -13.89 6.68
C MET A 563 -15.74 -15.07 5.85
N PRO A 564 -15.09 -16.25 5.93
CA PRO A 564 -15.50 -17.43 5.14
C PRO A 564 -16.97 -17.81 5.32
N GLU A 565 -17.49 -17.71 6.53
CA GLU A 565 -18.88 -18.02 6.86
C GLU A 565 -19.83 -17.03 6.17
N THR A 566 -19.56 -15.73 6.28
CA THR A 566 -20.35 -14.69 5.60
C THR A 566 -20.31 -14.86 4.09
N ALA A 567 -19.16 -15.20 3.54
CA ALA A 567 -19.00 -15.42 2.11
C ALA A 567 -19.77 -16.66 1.62
N ALA A 568 -19.78 -17.75 2.40
CA ALA A 568 -20.54 -18.95 2.10
C ALA A 568 -22.06 -18.69 2.15
N GLU A 569 -22.53 -17.93 3.13
CA GLU A 569 -23.93 -17.50 3.23
C GLU A 569 -24.35 -16.67 1.99
N LEU A 570 -23.56 -15.68 1.62
CA LEU A 570 -23.81 -14.85 0.44
C LEU A 570 -23.75 -15.61 -0.88
N ALA A 571 -22.93 -16.67 -0.95
CA ALA A 571 -22.81 -17.53 -2.12
C ALA A 571 -23.89 -18.61 -2.20
N GLY A 572 -24.72 -18.79 -1.15
CA GLY A 572 -25.71 -19.86 -1.06
C GLY A 572 -25.11 -21.26 -0.81
N GLY A 573 -23.88 -21.35 -0.33
CA GLY A 573 -23.19 -22.60 -0.03
C GLY A 573 -21.67 -22.47 0.13
N PRO A 574 -20.98 -23.57 0.48
CA PRO A 574 -19.55 -23.55 0.71
C PRO A 574 -18.75 -23.18 -0.55
N LEU A 575 -17.71 -22.40 -0.36
CA LEU A 575 -16.83 -21.94 -1.44
C LEU A 575 -15.64 -22.89 -1.62
N PRO A 576 -15.17 -23.11 -2.86
CA PRO A 576 -13.97 -23.88 -3.11
C PRO A 576 -12.73 -23.22 -2.51
N PRO A 577 -11.70 -24.01 -2.13
CA PRO A 577 -10.46 -23.47 -1.60
C PRO A 577 -9.84 -22.42 -2.52
N GLY A 578 -9.45 -21.28 -1.94
CA GLY A 578 -8.84 -20.18 -2.68
C GLY A 578 -9.81 -19.21 -3.38
N ALA A 579 -11.11 -19.49 -3.42
CA ALA A 579 -12.12 -18.64 -4.06
C ALA A 579 -12.12 -17.20 -3.53
N LEU A 580 -11.88 -17.01 -2.23
CA LEU A 580 -11.81 -15.68 -1.63
C LEU A 580 -10.51 -14.92 -1.92
N SER A 581 -9.49 -15.59 -2.44
CA SER A 581 -8.26 -14.95 -2.94
C SER A 581 -8.37 -14.52 -4.40
N ASP A 582 -9.42 -14.94 -5.11
CA ASP A 582 -9.73 -14.41 -6.44
C ASP A 582 -10.35 -13.01 -6.30
N PRO A 583 -9.74 -11.97 -6.90
CA PRO A 583 -10.19 -10.60 -6.70
C PRO A 583 -11.61 -10.34 -7.26
N GLY A 584 -11.98 -10.96 -8.37
CA GLY A 584 -13.30 -10.80 -8.97
C GLY A 584 -14.40 -11.43 -8.10
N ARG A 585 -14.20 -12.69 -7.68
CA ARG A 585 -15.17 -13.39 -6.82
C ARG A 585 -15.31 -12.72 -5.46
N ASN A 586 -14.19 -12.29 -4.87
CA ASN A 586 -14.22 -11.57 -3.59
C ASN A 586 -14.93 -10.22 -3.71
N ALA A 587 -14.68 -9.48 -4.80
CA ALA A 587 -15.37 -8.22 -5.07
C ALA A 587 -16.89 -8.41 -5.24
N GLN A 588 -17.34 -9.45 -5.96
CA GLN A 588 -18.76 -9.77 -6.14
C GLN A 588 -19.47 -10.03 -4.79
N LEU A 589 -18.90 -10.89 -3.96
CA LEU A 589 -19.51 -11.22 -2.66
C LEU A 589 -19.48 -10.01 -1.70
N GLY A 590 -18.38 -9.25 -1.67
CA GLY A 590 -18.29 -8.03 -0.86
C GLY A 590 -19.25 -6.94 -1.30
N ALA A 591 -19.45 -6.79 -2.62
CA ALA A 591 -20.43 -5.86 -3.18
C ALA A 591 -21.86 -6.27 -2.79
N LEU A 592 -22.18 -7.56 -2.85
CA LEU A 592 -23.48 -8.08 -2.39
C LEU A 592 -23.71 -7.79 -0.90
N TYR A 593 -22.70 -8.00 -0.06
CA TYR A 593 -22.79 -7.68 1.37
C TYR A 593 -23.04 -6.17 1.60
N LEU A 594 -22.30 -5.31 0.92
CA LEU A 594 -22.51 -3.85 0.99
C LEU A 594 -23.90 -3.44 0.50
N SER A 595 -24.43 -4.09 -0.55
CA SER A 595 -25.78 -3.84 -1.06
C SER A 595 -26.85 -4.24 -0.02
N ASN A 596 -26.67 -5.36 0.69
CA ASN A 596 -27.53 -5.77 1.79
C ASN A 596 -27.51 -4.74 2.93
N LEU A 597 -26.34 -4.28 3.34
CA LEU A 597 -26.19 -3.23 4.36
C LEU A 597 -26.80 -1.89 3.91
N ARG A 598 -26.68 -1.53 2.62
CA ARG A 598 -27.34 -0.33 2.06
C ARG A 598 -28.86 -0.39 2.22
N ARG A 599 -29.46 -1.55 1.92
CA ARG A 599 -30.90 -1.74 2.09
C ARG A 599 -31.30 -1.69 3.57
N GLN A 600 -30.59 -2.37 4.44
CA GLN A 600 -30.83 -2.40 5.88
C GLN A 600 -30.82 -1.02 6.50
N TRP A 601 -29.85 -0.17 6.09
CA TRP A 601 -29.66 1.16 6.66
C TRP A 601 -30.23 2.30 5.79
N GLN A 602 -31.12 1.97 4.85
CA GLN A 602 -31.83 2.94 4.00
C GLN A 602 -30.86 3.94 3.33
N GLY A 603 -29.71 3.46 2.90
CA GLY A 603 -28.69 4.25 2.23
C GLY A 603 -27.83 5.15 3.14
N ASN A 604 -27.92 5.04 4.47
CA ASN A 604 -27.04 5.81 5.37
C ASN A 604 -25.58 5.29 5.28
N PRO A 605 -24.62 6.05 4.69
CA PRO A 605 -23.28 5.57 4.44
C PRO A 605 -22.48 5.34 5.73
N VAL A 606 -22.78 6.06 6.80
CA VAL A 606 -22.08 5.94 8.08
C VAL A 606 -22.42 4.61 8.75
N LEU A 607 -23.72 4.28 8.82
CA LEU A 607 -24.18 3.02 9.41
C LEU A 607 -23.79 1.81 8.58
N MET A 608 -23.88 1.92 7.26
CA MET A 608 -23.47 0.87 6.32
C MET A 608 -21.98 0.52 6.50
N VAL A 609 -21.11 1.53 6.50
CA VAL A 609 -19.65 1.33 6.65
C VAL A 609 -19.29 0.86 8.06
N ALA A 610 -19.94 1.38 9.09
CA ALA A 610 -19.74 0.89 10.47
C ALA A 610 -20.12 -0.60 10.60
N SER A 611 -21.26 -0.99 9.99
CA SER A 611 -21.76 -2.37 10.02
C SER A 611 -20.88 -3.34 9.24
N TYR A 612 -20.24 -2.90 8.19
CA TYR A 612 -19.28 -3.74 7.45
C TYR A 612 -18.13 -4.24 8.34
N ASN A 613 -17.63 -3.36 9.22
CA ASN A 613 -16.51 -3.67 10.12
C ASN A 613 -16.95 -4.32 11.44
N ALA A 614 -18.00 -3.79 12.07
CA ALA A 614 -18.41 -4.22 13.43
C ALA A 614 -19.60 -5.19 13.46
N GLY A 615 -20.21 -5.43 12.30
CA GLY A 615 -21.48 -6.17 12.19
C GLY A 615 -22.71 -5.29 12.46
N PRO A 616 -23.83 -5.53 11.75
CA PRO A 616 -25.03 -4.71 11.87
C PRO A 616 -25.69 -4.78 13.24
N GLY A 617 -25.58 -5.90 13.95
CA GLY A 617 -26.14 -6.06 15.31
C GLY A 617 -25.48 -5.13 16.32
N ALA A 618 -24.15 -5.01 16.31
CA ALA A 618 -23.44 -4.09 17.18
C ALA A 618 -23.79 -2.62 16.88
N VAL A 619 -23.85 -2.27 15.59
CA VAL A 619 -24.13 -0.89 15.14
C VAL A 619 -25.55 -0.47 15.50
N ALA A 620 -26.53 -1.38 15.42
CA ALA A 620 -27.92 -1.11 15.81
C ALA A 620 -28.00 -0.60 17.27
N GLY A 621 -27.20 -1.16 18.17
CA GLY A 621 -27.12 -0.71 19.58
C GLY A 621 -26.50 0.66 19.78
N TRP A 622 -25.85 1.25 18.77
CA TRP A 622 -25.20 2.56 18.87
C TRP A 622 -26.05 3.70 18.25
N VAL A 623 -27.10 3.38 17.52
CA VAL A 623 -27.95 4.38 16.85
C VAL A 623 -28.67 5.22 17.89
N ASN A 624 -28.54 6.53 17.78
CA ASN A 624 -29.20 7.50 18.64
C ASN A 624 -29.44 8.83 17.85
N PRO A 625 -30.21 9.79 18.38
CA PRO A 625 -30.52 11.05 17.70
C PRO A 625 -29.29 11.88 17.30
N GLN A 626 -28.17 11.76 18.00
CA GLN A 626 -26.93 12.49 17.69
C GLN A 626 -26.40 12.15 16.28
N LEU A 627 -26.66 10.94 15.78
CA LEU A 627 -26.29 10.54 14.42
C LEU A 627 -26.83 11.52 13.36
N GLN A 628 -28.08 11.97 13.52
CA GLN A 628 -28.69 12.90 12.57
C GLN A 628 -28.27 14.36 12.81
N LEU A 629 -28.15 14.76 14.05
CA LEU A 629 -27.83 16.13 14.44
C LEU A 629 -26.33 16.47 14.27
N GLN A 630 -25.46 15.57 14.68
CA GLN A 630 -24.01 15.76 14.71
C GLN A 630 -23.29 14.44 14.41
N PRO A 631 -23.36 13.94 13.16
CA PRO A 631 -22.81 12.65 12.80
C PRO A 631 -21.30 12.53 13.06
N GLU A 632 -20.57 13.65 13.05
CA GLU A 632 -19.15 13.65 13.38
C GLU A 632 -18.89 13.27 14.84
N LEU A 633 -19.67 13.78 15.77
CA LEU A 633 -19.57 13.43 17.19
C LEU A 633 -20.05 12.02 17.44
N TRP A 634 -21.12 11.58 16.76
CA TRP A 634 -21.57 10.20 16.83
C TRP A 634 -20.45 9.21 16.39
N ILE A 635 -19.76 9.51 15.28
CA ILE A 635 -18.62 8.69 14.84
C ILE A 635 -17.52 8.67 15.88
N GLU A 636 -17.19 9.80 16.50
CA GLU A 636 -16.19 9.85 17.57
C GLU A 636 -16.65 9.15 18.87
N ALA A 637 -17.96 9.01 19.07
CA ALA A 637 -18.53 8.28 20.22
C ALA A 637 -18.61 6.75 20.00
N ILE A 638 -18.37 6.22 18.78
CA ILE A 638 -18.35 4.77 18.52
C ILE A 638 -17.42 4.09 19.55
N PRO A 639 -17.93 3.10 20.32
CA PRO A 639 -17.15 2.49 21.42
C PRO A 639 -15.95 1.67 20.93
N TYR A 640 -16.01 1.15 19.69
CA TYR A 640 -14.92 0.37 19.09
C TYR A 640 -13.93 1.30 18.38
N PRO A 641 -12.69 1.47 18.89
CA PRO A 641 -11.69 2.37 18.28
C PRO A 641 -11.37 2.01 16.83
N GLU A 642 -11.34 0.74 16.52
CA GLU A 642 -11.10 0.24 15.16
C GLU A 642 -12.22 0.70 14.21
N THR A 643 -13.48 0.45 14.56
CA THR A 643 -14.64 0.82 13.74
C THR A 643 -14.74 2.34 13.57
N ARG A 644 -14.46 3.10 14.62
CA ARG A 644 -14.39 4.57 14.57
C ARG A 644 -13.39 5.06 13.54
N LEU A 645 -12.19 4.46 13.51
CA LEU A 645 -11.17 4.78 12.52
C LEU A 645 -11.54 4.29 11.12
N TYR A 646 -12.10 3.08 11.04
CA TYR A 646 -12.55 2.44 9.82
C TYR A 646 -13.56 3.31 9.05
N VAL A 647 -14.62 3.75 9.73
CA VAL A 647 -15.65 4.64 9.14
C VAL A 647 -15.03 5.89 8.54
N LYS A 648 -14.15 6.56 9.28
CA LYS A 648 -13.47 7.76 8.79
C LYS A 648 -12.58 7.48 7.59
N LYS A 649 -11.86 6.37 7.59
CA LYS A 649 -10.97 6.00 6.48
C LYS A 649 -11.75 5.62 5.23
N VAL A 650 -12.78 4.77 5.34
CA VAL A 650 -13.56 4.34 4.17
C VAL A 650 -14.32 5.52 3.56
N LEU A 651 -15.05 6.30 4.35
CA LEU A 651 -15.79 7.47 3.83
C LEU A 651 -14.84 8.55 3.29
N GLY A 652 -13.68 8.73 3.92
CA GLY A 652 -12.65 9.62 3.41
C GLY A 652 -12.01 9.15 2.11
N ASN A 653 -11.83 7.84 1.94
CA ASN A 653 -11.38 7.25 0.68
C ASN A 653 -12.45 7.42 -0.40
N LEU A 654 -13.73 7.17 -0.08
CA LEU A 654 -14.85 7.36 -0.99
C LEU A 654 -14.91 8.80 -1.51
N TRP A 655 -14.84 9.79 -0.63
CA TRP A 655 -14.74 11.20 -1.00
C TRP A 655 -13.55 11.45 -1.94
N SER A 656 -12.39 10.94 -1.58
CA SER A 656 -11.19 11.16 -2.38
C SER A 656 -11.26 10.52 -3.76
N PHE A 657 -11.91 9.35 -3.90
CA PHE A 657 -12.15 8.73 -5.20
C PHE A 657 -13.20 9.45 -6.03
N GLN A 658 -14.26 9.98 -5.41
CA GLN A 658 -15.34 10.69 -6.11
C GLN A 658 -14.92 12.07 -6.57
N GLN A 659 -14.31 12.86 -5.70
CA GLN A 659 -13.99 14.26 -5.96
C GLN A 659 -12.59 14.48 -6.53
N ARG A 660 -11.66 13.55 -6.31
CA ARG A 660 -10.24 13.66 -6.70
C ARG A 660 -9.64 15.03 -6.34
N PRO A 661 -9.86 15.49 -5.12
CA PRO A 661 -9.47 16.83 -4.76
C PRO A 661 -7.93 16.93 -4.71
N THR A 662 -7.40 18.02 -5.26
CA THR A 662 -5.97 18.33 -5.23
C THR A 662 -5.71 19.49 -4.28
N PRO A 663 -4.71 19.43 -3.41
CA PRO A 663 -4.36 20.55 -2.55
C PRO A 663 -3.81 21.71 -3.40
N ARG A 664 -4.19 22.92 -3.05
CA ARG A 664 -3.57 24.13 -3.59
C ARG A 664 -2.22 24.37 -2.91
N CYS A 665 -1.28 24.87 -3.67
CA CYS A 665 0.01 25.27 -3.17
C CYS A 665 -0.05 26.76 -2.69
#